data_57833f15a6d17e0c4cb1945397afb704
#
_entry.id   57833f15a6d17e0c4cb1945397afb704
#
_cell.length_a   1.000
_cell.length_b   1.000
_cell.length_c   1.000
_cell.angle_alpha   90.00
_cell.angle_beta   90.00
_cell.angle_gamma   90.00
#
_symmetry.space_group_name_H-M   'P 1'
#
loop_
_entity.id
_entity.type
_entity.pdbx_description
1 polymer ?
#
loop_
_entity_poly.entity_id
_entity_poly.type
_entity_poly.pdbx_seq_one_letter_code
_entity_poly.pdbx_strand_id
1 'polypeptide(L)'
;MMERYTPQAQEALGLAVGVAETLNHGYVGTEHLLIGLLQEGTGVAAKVLEENGVEEERVIELVSQLIAPNPTVQTADRTAYTPRARRVIENSYREAVRFKAAQIGTEHIMIAMLREGDCVASRLLNTIGVNIQKLYIDLLAAMGEDAPAAKDDLQGARAGKRGNATPTLDSYSRNLTQLASAGKLDPVIGREQEIQRVIQILSRRTKNNPCLIGEPGVGKTAVVEGLAQMIASGNVPETIADKRVVTLDLSGMVAGSKYRGEFEERIKKVISEVVESGDVLLFIDEIHTIIGAGGAEGALDASNILKPSLARGEIQLIGATTINEYRKYIEKDSALERRFQPVTVDEPTEDESVAILKGLRSRYEEHHKVEITDHALEAAVKLSSRYINDRFLPDKAIDLIDEAASKVRLQNYTKPAKIKDYEAEIDGLEEAKEEAIKKEAYEKAGEIKKKQEKIREKIAQTMEKWQKDKETRKLIVSDNEIADVVSGWTRIPVRKLAEEESERLRNLEGILHQRVVGQEEAVTAISKAIRRGRVGLKDPKRPIGSFLFLGPTGVGKTELSKALSEAMFGTENALIRVDMSEYMEKHSVSKMIGSPPGYVGYDEGGQLSEKVRRNPYCVILFDEIEKAHPDVFNILLQVLDDGHITDAQGRKIDFKNTIIIMTSNAGAENIISPKRLGFGMVSDAKADYNFMKDRVMDEVKRLFKPEFLNRIDEIIVFHQLTREHIKGIADIMLGTIGKRCKEQLGIGLEVTDSAREHLIDKGYDDKYGARPLRRTIQNLVEDRMAEEMLDGRIKAGSLVEVGFDGEKLTFSVKAKTARPKSAAKPAAKSAAKPASSGEGSEDKSKAAGSKSRAGRASGKKKETPAPKA
;
A
#
# COMPACT_ATOMS: atom_id res chain seq x y z
N MET A 1 60.46 -1.12 -31.20
CA MET A 1 59.47 -1.04 -30.08
C MET A 1 60.11 -0.43 -28.81
N MET A 2 61.38 -0.63 -28.57
CA MET A 2 62.08 -0.14 -27.39
C MET A 2 62.31 1.39 -27.36
N GLU A 3 62.37 2.11 -28.46
CA GLU A 3 62.54 3.58 -28.53
C GLU A 3 61.40 4.41 -27.85
N ARG A 4 60.32 3.78 -27.49
CA ARG A 4 59.18 4.44 -26.84
C ARG A 4 59.27 4.45 -25.29
N TYR A 5 60.21 3.72 -24.74
CA TYR A 5 60.42 3.59 -23.31
C TYR A 5 61.53 4.51 -22.82
N THR A 6 61.41 5.01 -21.58
CA THR A 6 62.53 5.73 -20.95
C THR A 6 63.73 4.80 -20.74
N PRO A 7 64.98 5.30 -20.62
CA PRO A 7 66.12 4.47 -20.32
C PRO A 7 65.96 3.56 -19.09
N GLN A 8 65.36 4.09 -18.03
CA GLN A 8 65.03 3.33 -16.81
C GLN A 8 64.03 2.21 -17.07
N ALA A 9 62.97 2.47 -17.86
CA ALA A 9 61.99 1.44 -18.17
C ALA A 9 62.57 0.33 -19.07
N GLN A 10 63.51 0.68 -19.97
CA GLN A 10 64.23 -0.29 -20.79
C GLN A 10 65.12 -1.15 -19.92
N GLU A 11 65.83 -0.56 -18.98
CA GLU A 11 66.73 -1.24 -18.03
C GLU A 11 65.92 -2.19 -17.13
N ALA A 12 64.79 -1.74 -16.56
CA ALA A 12 63.88 -2.58 -15.77
C ALA A 12 63.35 -3.80 -16.53
N LEU A 13 62.99 -3.63 -17.82
CA LEU A 13 62.56 -4.74 -18.69
C LEU A 13 63.74 -5.70 -18.99
N GLY A 14 64.94 -5.19 -19.15
CA GLY A 14 66.14 -6.00 -19.32
C GLY A 14 66.53 -6.81 -18.07
N LEU A 15 66.45 -6.17 -16.90
CA LEU A 15 66.64 -6.81 -15.59
C LEU A 15 65.60 -7.90 -15.32
N ALA A 16 64.29 -7.66 -15.70
CA ALA A 16 63.26 -8.67 -15.58
C ALA A 16 63.56 -9.96 -16.36
N VAL A 17 64.15 -9.86 -17.55
CA VAL A 17 64.63 -11.00 -18.32
C VAL A 17 65.79 -11.70 -17.61
N GLY A 18 66.76 -10.94 -17.09
CA GLY A 18 67.94 -11.49 -16.34
C GLY A 18 67.48 -12.22 -15.06
N VAL A 19 66.46 -11.70 -14.37
CA VAL A 19 65.90 -12.34 -13.16
C VAL A 19 65.23 -13.68 -13.52
N ALA A 20 64.47 -13.72 -14.63
CA ALA A 20 63.84 -14.97 -15.08
C ALA A 20 64.87 -16.05 -15.44
N GLU A 21 66.01 -15.64 -16.01
CA GLU A 21 67.15 -16.53 -16.30
C GLU A 21 67.84 -17.03 -15.03
N THR A 22 68.08 -16.15 -14.04
CA THR A 22 68.67 -16.45 -12.77
C THR A 22 67.86 -17.42 -11.94
N LEU A 23 66.54 -17.27 -11.98
CA LEU A 23 65.58 -18.16 -11.30
C LEU A 23 65.29 -19.48 -12.07
N ASN A 24 65.88 -19.66 -13.25
CA ASN A 24 65.65 -20.80 -14.14
C ASN A 24 64.15 -20.93 -14.54
N HIS A 25 63.46 -19.82 -14.76
CA HIS A 25 62.11 -19.80 -15.29
C HIS A 25 62.18 -19.71 -16.83
N GLY A 26 61.44 -20.57 -17.55
CA GLY A 26 61.41 -20.60 -19.02
C GLY A 26 60.52 -19.48 -19.66
N TYR A 27 60.14 -18.45 -18.88
CA TYR A 27 59.26 -17.36 -19.32
C TYR A 27 59.46 -16.12 -18.45
N VAL A 28 59.11 -14.95 -18.97
CA VAL A 28 59.10 -13.69 -18.20
C VAL A 28 57.65 -13.38 -17.81
N GLY A 29 57.37 -13.48 -16.51
CA GLY A 29 56.05 -13.17 -15.91
C GLY A 29 55.99 -11.78 -15.28
N THR A 30 54.84 -11.44 -14.72
CA THR A 30 54.62 -10.16 -14.02
C THR A 30 55.42 -10.03 -12.74
N GLU A 31 55.76 -11.16 -12.09
CA GLU A 31 56.64 -11.27 -10.95
C GLU A 31 58.10 -10.82 -11.31
N HIS A 32 58.57 -11.24 -12.46
CA HIS A 32 59.89 -10.83 -12.95
C HIS A 32 59.93 -9.35 -13.32
N LEU A 33 58.84 -8.83 -13.90
CA LEU A 33 58.68 -7.40 -14.16
C LEU A 33 58.71 -6.57 -12.86
N LEU A 34 58.07 -7.06 -11.78
CA LEU A 34 58.10 -6.41 -10.47
C LEU A 34 59.51 -6.35 -9.89
N ILE A 35 60.25 -7.47 -9.94
CA ILE A 35 61.64 -7.53 -9.48
C ILE A 35 62.53 -6.64 -10.33
N GLY A 36 62.38 -6.65 -11.68
CA GLY A 36 63.11 -5.78 -12.55
C GLY A 36 62.89 -4.29 -12.31
N LEU A 37 61.69 -3.90 -11.91
CA LEU A 37 61.36 -2.51 -11.51
C LEU A 37 62.00 -2.14 -10.18
N LEU A 38 62.18 -3.08 -9.23
CA LEU A 38 62.87 -2.86 -7.96
C LEU A 38 64.37 -2.75 -8.16
N GLN A 39 64.97 -3.63 -8.97
CA GLN A 39 66.42 -3.66 -9.24
C GLN A 39 66.94 -2.43 -10.00
N GLU A 40 66.12 -1.81 -10.82
CA GLU A 40 66.50 -0.56 -11.53
C GLU A 40 66.78 0.57 -10.54
N GLY A 41 66.05 0.66 -9.41
CA GLY A 41 66.32 1.47 -8.23
C GLY A 41 66.26 3.00 -8.40
N THR A 42 66.35 3.56 -9.61
CA THR A 42 66.39 5.01 -9.84
C THR A 42 65.03 5.59 -10.28
N GLY A 43 64.18 4.75 -10.86
CA GLY A 43 62.86 5.10 -11.43
C GLY A 43 61.80 5.44 -10.36
N VAL A 44 60.75 6.06 -10.82
CA VAL A 44 59.61 6.44 -9.95
C VAL A 44 58.95 5.21 -9.31
N ALA A 45 58.83 4.12 -10.06
CA ALA A 45 58.23 2.89 -9.54
C ALA A 45 59.06 2.27 -8.41
N ALA A 46 60.40 2.21 -8.54
CA ALA A 46 61.29 1.68 -7.55
C ALA A 46 61.21 2.47 -6.23
N LYS A 47 61.28 3.77 -6.28
CA LYS A 47 61.22 4.66 -5.11
C LYS A 47 59.89 4.49 -4.35
N VAL A 48 58.76 4.49 -5.04
CA VAL A 48 57.45 4.34 -4.42
C VAL A 48 57.26 2.93 -3.85
N LEU A 49 57.83 1.90 -4.45
CA LEU A 49 57.82 0.54 -3.92
C LEU A 49 58.65 0.47 -2.63
N GLU A 50 59.85 1.04 -2.57
CA GLU A 50 60.69 1.10 -1.38
C GLU A 50 60.03 1.90 -0.24
N GLU A 51 59.43 3.07 -0.54
CA GLU A 51 58.69 3.89 0.43
C GLU A 51 57.48 3.14 1.03
N ASN A 52 56.90 2.19 0.28
CA ASN A 52 55.83 1.33 0.76
C ASN A 52 56.33 0.00 1.36
N GLY A 53 57.65 -0.12 1.61
CA GLY A 53 58.23 -1.23 2.32
C GLY A 53 58.37 -2.54 1.51
N VAL A 54 58.50 -2.43 0.19
CA VAL A 54 58.75 -3.58 -0.70
C VAL A 54 60.23 -3.76 -0.86
N GLU A 55 60.79 -4.77 -0.18
CA GLU A 55 62.23 -5.14 -0.28
C GLU A 55 62.40 -6.19 -1.37
N GLU A 56 63.42 -6.00 -2.20
CA GLU A 56 63.76 -6.90 -3.32
C GLU A 56 63.98 -8.33 -2.85
N GLU A 57 64.80 -8.52 -1.80
CA GLU A 57 65.16 -9.83 -1.26
C GLU A 57 63.95 -10.65 -0.87
N ARG A 58 62.95 -9.98 -0.26
CA ARG A 58 61.73 -10.60 0.19
C ARG A 58 60.82 -10.99 -0.96
N VAL A 59 60.80 -10.19 -2.05
CA VAL A 59 60.04 -10.54 -3.25
C VAL A 59 60.66 -11.74 -3.94
N ILE A 60 61.97 -11.79 -4.06
CA ILE A 60 62.72 -12.93 -4.65
C ILE A 60 62.47 -14.21 -3.85
N GLU A 61 62.54 -14.12 -2.51
CA GLU A 61 62.27 -15.26 -1.63
C GLU A 61 60.85 -15.83 -1.85
N LEU A 62 59.82 -14.97 -1.89
CA LEU A 62 58.46 -15.37 -2.13
C LEU A 62 58.25 -15.95 -3.54
N VAL A 63 58.91 -15.42 -4.56
CA VAL A 63 58.82 -15.97 -5.93
C VAL A 63 59.44 -17.37 -5.98
N SER A 64 60.59 -17.59 -5.33
CA SER A 64 61.24 -18.91 -5.27
C SER A 64 60.42 -19.94 -4.45
N GLN A 65 59.66 -19.51 -3.46
CA GLN A 65 58.75 -20.39 -2.68
C GLN A 65 57.47 -20.73 -3.44
N LEU A 66 56.94 -19.80 -4.23
CA LEU A 66 55.61 -19.94 -4.89
C LEU A 66 55.68 -20.56 -6.28
N ILE A 67 56.82 -20.41 -6.97
CA ILE A 67 57.02 -20.82 -8.37
C ILE A 67 58.17 -21.82 -8.42
N ALA A 68 57.86 -23.07 -8.72
CA ALA A 68 58.89 -24.12 -8.87
C ALA A 68 59.75 -23.88 -10.16
N PRO A 69 61.04 -24.00 -10.09
CA PRO A 69 61.88 -23.97 -11.29
C PRO A 69 61.49 -25.08 -12.25
N ASN A 70 61.32 -24.77 -13.52
CA ASN A 70 60.93 -25.73 -14.55
C ASN A 70 62.07 -25.99 -15.53
N PRO A 71 62.91 -27.00 -15.30
CA PRO A 71 64.09 -27.26 -16.08
C PRO A 71 63.85 -27.90 -17.47
N THR A 72 62.63 -28.21 -17.84
CA THR A 72 62.32 -29.04 -19.02
C THR A 72 61.95 -28.28 -20.29
N VAL A 73 61.91 -26.95 -20.30
CA VAL A 73 61.62 -26.18 -21.54
C VAL A 73 62.94 -25.72 -22.18
N GLN A 74 63.58 -26.61 -22.94
CA GLN A 74 64.57 -26.26 -23.97
C GLN A 74 63.82 -25.73 -25.20
N THR A 75 63.41 -24.46 -25.21
CA THR A 75 62.93 -23.79 -26.39
C THR A 75 63.84 -22.63 -26.74
N ALA A 76 64.13 -22.50 -28.04
CA ALA A 76 65.02 -21.49 -28.65
C ALA A 76 64.61 -20.02 -28.39
N ASP A 77 63.52 -19.76 -27.74
CA ASP A 77 63.01 -18.43 -27.35
C ASP A 77 62.86 -18.35 -25.85
N ARG A 78 63.97 -18.24 -25.12
CA ARG A 78 64.09 -18.07 -23.65
C ARG A 78 63.57 -16.72 -23.14
N THR A 79 63.00 -15.88 -24.02
CA THR A 79 62.55 -14.53 -23.71
C THR A 79 61.04 -14.33 -23.94
N ALA A 80 60.22 -15.40 -23.97
CA ALA A 80 58.80 -15.30 -24.21
C ALA A 80 58.07 -14.74 -22.96
N TYR A 81 57.54 -13.54 -23.05
CA TYR A 81 56.67 -12.99 -22.04
C TYR A 81 55.38 -13.79 -21.89
N THR A 82 54.92 -14.02 -20.65
CA THR A 82 53.63 -14.61 -20.42
C THR A 82 52.52 -13.74 -21.05
N PRO A 83 51.36 -14.29 -21.40
CA PRO A 83 50.26 -13.50 -21.95
C PRO A 83 49.86 -12.31 -21.08
N ARG A 84 50.02 -12.43 -19.75
CA ARG A 84 49.75 -11.36 -18.79
C ARG A 84 50.85 -10.30 -18.78
N ALA A 85 52.09 -10.71 -18.74
CA ALA A 85 53.22 -9.78 -18.80
C ALA A 85 53.22 -8.98 -20.13
N ARG A 86 52.86 -9.65 -21.25
CA ARG A 86 52.70 -8.97 -22.54
C ARG A 86 51.56 -7.93 -22.48
N ARG A 87 50.44 -8.25 -21.86
CA ARG A 87 49.32 -7.27 -21.67
C ARG A 87 49.75 -6.09 -20.78
N VAL A 88 50.47 -6.32 -19.71
CA VAL A 88 50.99 -5.24 -18.87
C VAL A 88 51.86 -4.29 -19.69
N ILE A 89 52.76 -4.83 -20.53
CA ILE A 89 53.64 -4.07 -21.41
C ILE A 89 52.81 -3.30 -22.47
N GLU A 90 51.80 -3.90 -23.06
CA GLU A 90 50.89 -3.24 -24.00
C GLU A 90 50.05 -2.15 -23.34
N ASN A 91 49.54 -2.41 -22.14
CA ASN A 91 48.72 -1.46 -21.39
C ASN A 91 49.55 -0.29 -20.84
N SER A 92 50.88 -0.47 -20.53
CA SER A 92 51.71 0.63 -20.11
C SER A 92 51.78 1.75 -21.14
N TYR A 93 51.69 1.43 -22.45
CA TYR A 93 51.54 2.42 -23.49
C TYR A 93 50.24 3.21 -23.39
N ARG A 94 49.12 2.55 -23.08
CA ARG A 94 47.80 3.20 -22.87
C ARG A 94 47.84 4.13 -21.66
N GLU A 95 48.48 3.73 -20.59
CA GLU A 95 48.67 4.58 -19.41
C GLU A 95 49.55 5.78 -19.71
N ALA A 96 50.66 5.62 -20.45
CA ALA A 96 51.48 6.76 -20.86
C ALA A 96 50.72 7.76 -21.72
N VAL A 97 49.87 7.30 -22.66
CA VAL A 97 49.01 8.17 -23.47
C VAL A 97 47.95 8.86 -22.57
N ARG A 98 47.39 8.17 -21.58
CA ARG A 98 46.43 8.70 -20.62
C ARG A 98 47.01 9.88 -19.82
N PHE A 99 48.22 9.72 -19.34
CA PHE A 99 48.93 10.75 -18.57
C PHE A 99 49.70 11.73 -19.49
N LYS A 100 49.46 11.67 -20.78
CA LYS A 100 50.12 12.57 -21.78
C LYS A 100 51.67 12.57 -21.71
N ALA A 101 52.24 11.46 -21.26
CA ALA A 101 53.68 11.31 -21.17
C ALA A 101 54.29 11.12 -22.56
N ALA A 102 55.49 11.71 -22.81
CA ALA A 102 56.17 11.60 -24.08
C ALA A 102 56.79 10.19 -24.29
N GLN A 103 57.16 9.51 -23.23
CA GLN A 103 57.71 8.16 -23.24
C GLN A 103 57.13 7.31 -22.11
N ILE A 104 57.23 5.99 -22.23
CA ILE A 104 56.71 5.05 -21.24
C ILE A 104 57.80 4.91 -20.13
N GLY A 105 57.49 5.38 -18.95
CA GLY A 105 58.36 5.26 -17.76
C GLY A 105 58.05 4.01 -16.93
N THR A 106 58.83 3.78 -15.87
CA THR A 106 58.66 2.70 -14.90
C THR A 106 57.33 2.79 -14.17
N GLU A 107 56.86 4.00 -13.87
CA GLU A 107 55.59 4.31 -13.27
C GLU A 107 54.40 3.80 -14.13
N HIS A 108 54.43 3.95 -15.44
CA HIS A 108 53.39 3.49 -16.34
C HIS A 108 53.30 1.96 -16.39
N ILE A 109 54.48 1.27 -16.32
CA ILE A 109 54.51 -0.19 -16.23
C ILE A 109 53.93 -0.65 -14.91
N MET A 110 54.25 0.01 -13.81
CA MET A 110 53.74 -0.31 -12.49
C MET A 110 52.24 -0.05 -12.37
N ILE A 111 51.75 1.09 -12.87
CA ILE A 111 50.32 1.38 -12.93
C ILE A 111 49.57 0.34 -13.76
N ALA A 112 50.10 -0.04 -14.94
CA ALA A 112 49.52 -1.07 -15.78
C ALA A 112 49.44 -2.43 -15.06
N MET A 113 50.45 -2.75 -14.26
CA MET A 113 50.53 -3.97 -13.45
C MET A 113 49.50 -3.97 -12.32
N LEU A 114 49.33 -2.85 -11.59
CA LEU A 114 48.36 -2.72 -10.50
C LEU A 114 46.93 -2.79 -11.03
N ARG A 115 46.69 -2.25 -12.23
CA ARG A 115 45.37 -2.28 -12.90
C ARG A 115 45.02 -3.67 -13.45
N GLU A 116 45.98 -4.49 -13.85
CA GLU A 116 45.73 -5.88 -14.27
C GLU A 116 45.14 -6.73 -13.12
N GLY A 117 45.33 -6.31 -11.89
CA GLY A 117 44.65 -6.72 -10.64
C GLY A 117 44.86 -8.16 -10.18
N ASP A 118 44.74 -9.16 -11.02
CA ASP A 118 44.85 -10.58 -10.70
C ASP A 118 46.18 -11.15 -11.35
N CYS A 119 47.26 -10.45 -11.27
CA CYS A 119 48.56 -10.92 -11.70
C CYS A 119 49.40 -11.40 -10.52
N VAL A 120 50.47 -12.18 -10.81
CA VAL A 120 51.36 -12.73 -9.77
C VAL A 120 51.99 -11.60 -8.95
N ALA A 121 52.42 -10.53 -9.60
CA ALA A 121 52.97 -9.35 -8.93
C ALA A 121 52.01 -8.73 -7.90
N SER A 122 50.72 -8.55 -8.25
CA SER A 122 49.73 -8.02 -7.31
C SER A 122 49.43 -8.95 -6.14
N ARG A 123 49.52 -10.28 -6.35
CA ARG A 123 49.41 -11.27 -5.28
C ARG A 123 50.59 -11.22 -4.35
N LEU A 124 51.79 -11.10 -4.87
CA LEU A 124 53.02 -10.95 -4.09
C LEU A 124 52.99 -9.68 -3.20
N LEU A 125 52.58 -8.54 -3.77
CA LEU A 125 52.44 -7.30 -3.03
C LEU A 125 51.41 -7.43 -1.90
N ASN A 126 50.26 -8.08 -2.14
CA ASN A 126 49.28 -8.37 -1.09
C ASN A 126 49.83 -9.30 -0.01
N THR A 127 50.61 -10.33 -0.37
CA THR A 127 51.21 -11.27 0.58
C THR A 127 52.26 -10.58 1.48
N ILE A 128 52.98 -9.60 0.95
CA ILE A 128 53.93 -8.77 1.71
C ILE A 128 53.18 -7.80 2.65
N GLY A 129 51.83 -7.58 2.43
CA GLY A 129 51.03 -6.69 3.26
C GLY A 129 50.96 -5.26 2.71
N VAL A 130 51.38 -5.02 1.48
CA VAL A 130 51.34 -3.71 0.85
C VAL A 130 49.90 -3.37 0.43
N ASN A 131 49.43 -2.20 0.85
CA ASN A 131 48.12 -1.68 0.41
C ASN A 131 48.22 -1.17 -1.04
N ILE A 132 47.68 -1.96 -1.99
CA ILE A 132 47.74 -1.64 -3.42
C ILE A 132 47.05 -0.28 -3.73
N GLN A 133 46.00 0.11 -2.99
CA GLN A 133 45.35 1.40 -3.19
C GLN A 133 46.26 2.56 -2.77
N LYS A 134 46.95 2.41 -1.64
CA LYS A 134 47.92 3.40 -1.18
C LYS A 134 49.06 3.53 -2.19
N LEU A 135 49.64 2.39 -2.62
CA LEU A 135 50.71 2.34 -3.61
C LEU A 135 50.36 3.04 -4.93
N TYR A 136 49.09 2.86 -5.38
CA TYR A 136 48.58 3.53 -6.59
C TYR A 136 48.47 5.05 -6.40
N ILE A 137 47.97 5.51 -5.23
CA ILE A 137 47.89 6.93 -4.89
C ILE A 137 49.26 7.56 -4.81
N ASP A 138 50.22 6.86 -4.18
CA ASP A 138 51.58 7.34 -4.03
C ASP A 138 52.30 7.44 -5.40
N LEU A 139 52.05 6.48 -6.33
CA LEU A 139 52.53 6.55 -7.71
C LEU A 139 51.98 7.77 -8.47
N LEU A 140 50.67 8.05 -8.33
CA LEU A 140 50.05 9.22 -8.97
C LEU A 140 50.61 10.53 -8.38
N ALA A 141 50.77 10.59 -7.06
CA ALA A 141 51.37 11.74 -6.38
C ALA A 141 52.82 11.99 -6.85
N ALA A 142 53.62 10.91 -7.03
CA ALA A 142 55.00 10.99 -7.54
C ALA A 142 55.04 11.47 -9.02
N MET A 143 53.98 11.25 -9.79
CA MET A 143 53.83 11.76 -11.16
C MET A 143 53.28 13.20 -11.22
N GLY A 144 52.84 13.81 -10.08
CA GLY A 144 52.28 15.16 -10.02
C GLY A 144 50.82 15.27 -10.40
N GLU A 145 50.04 14.16 -10.38
CA GLU A 145 48.62 14.11 -10.72
C GLU A 145 47.76 14.18 -9.46
N ASP A 146 46.60 14.81 -9.55
CA ASP A 146 45.66 15.02 -8.42
C ASP A 146 45.05 13.71 -7.86
N ALA A 147 45.29 13.44 -6.59
CA ALA A 147 44.89 12.24 -5.87
C ALA A 147 43.36 12.00 -5.62
N PRO A 148 42.43 12.97 -5.69
CA PRO A 148 41.02 12.73 -5.38
C PRO A 148 40.24 11.84 -6.37
N ALA A 149 40.65 11.82 -7.64
CA ALA A 149 39.99 11.01 -8.67
C ALA A 149 40.45 9.54 -8.67
N ALA A 150 41.47 9.21 -7.91
CA ALA A 150 42.17 7.92 -7.95
C ALA A 150 41.44 6.77 -7.22
N LYS A 151 40.51 7.06 -6.30
CA LYS A 151 39.77 6.03 -5.55
C LYS A 151 38.79 5.25 -6.40
N ASP A 152 38.16 5.90 -7.36
CA ASP A 152 37.18 5.27 -8.24
C ASP A 152 37.84 4.48 -9.37
N ASP A 153 39.04 4.88 -9.80
CA ASP A 153 39.77 4.30 -10.92
C ASP A 153 40.29 2.86 -10.67
N LEU A 154 40.69 2.52 -9.45
CA LEU A 154 41.14 1.17 -9.10
C LEU A 154 39.98 0.22 -8.76
N GLN A 155 38.87 0.74 -8.23
CA GLN A 155 37.67 -0.07 -8.00
C GLN A 155 36.99 -0.44 -9.33
N GLY A 156 36.97 0.48 -10.29
CA GLY A 156 36.51 0.20 -11.67
C GLY A 156 37.39 -0.85 -12.37
N ALA A 157 38.70 -0.89 -12.15
CA ALA A 157 39.64 -1.86 -12.76
C ALA A 157 39.58 -3.24 -12.12
N ARG A 158 39.19 -3.38 -10.84
CA ARG A 158 39.00 -4.68 -10.16
C ARG A 158 37.67 -5.35 -10.45
N ALA A 159 36.64 -4.56 -10.76
CA ALA A 159 35.36 -5.06 -11.29
C ALA A 159 35.50 -5.53 -12.75
N GLY A 160 36.58 -5.18 -13.44
CA GLY A 160 36.77 -5.32 -14.86
C GLY A 160 37.55 -6.54 -15.33
N LYS A 161 37.22 -7.75 -14.86
CA LYS A 161 37.70 -8.98 -15.54
C LYS A 161 36.67 -9.74 -16.29
N ARG A 162 35.44 -9.25 -16.30
CA ARG A 162 34.55 -9.39 -17.46
C ARG A 162 34.31 -7.94 -17.89
N GLY A 163 35.19 -7.43 -18.78
CA GLY A 163 35.10 -6.05 -19.27
C GLY A 163 33.69 -5.74 -19.66
N ASN A 164 33.19 -4.53 -19.37
CA ASN A 164 31.89 -4.03 -19.80
C ASN A 164 31.68 -4.29 -21.29
N ALA A 165 31.35 -5.51 -21.64
CA ALA A 165 30.81 -5.85 -22.96
C ALA A 165 29.44 -5.17 -23.14
N THR A 166 28.85 -4.64 -22.04
CA THR A 166 27.49 -4.15 -21.97
C THR A 166 27.37 -2.80 -21.22
N PRO A 167 28.07 -1.71 -21.64
CA PRO A 167 28.05 -0.43 -20.92
C PRO A 167 26.67 0.26 -20.92
N THR A 168 25.91 0.13 -22.01
CA THR A 168 24.57 0.70 -22.11
C THR A 168 23.60 -0.09 -21.27
N LEU A 169 23.65 -1.43 -21.31
CA LEU A 169 22.83 -2.29 -20.47
C LEU A 169 23.07 -2.01 -18.98
N ASP A 170 24.33 -1.94 -18.56
CA ASP A 170 24.69 -1.73 -17.14
C ASP A 170 24.20 -0.37 -16.60
N SER A 171 24.05 0.63 -17.49
CA SER A 171 23.54 1.95 -17.14
C SER A 171 22.01 1.96 -16.85
N TYR A 172 21.26 1.02 -17.44
CA TYR A 172 19.79 0.94 -17.34
C TYR A 172 19.32 -0.39 -16.75
N SER A 173 20.17 -1.08 -15.99
CA SER A 173 19.84 -2.40 -15.48
C SER A 173 20.41 -2.67 -14.09
N ARG A 174 19.85 -3.69 -13.45
CA ARG A 174 20.36 -4.23 -12.18
C ARG A 174 20.81 -5.67 -12.39
N ASN A 175 22.02 -5.99 -12.03
CA ASN A 175 22.55 -7.35 -12.09
C ASN A 175 22.15 -8.14 -10.85
N LEU A 176 21.10 -8.97 -10.96
CA LEU A 176 20.58 -9.75 -9.85
C LEU A 176 21.58 -10.82 -9.37
N THR A 177 22.34 -11.45 -10.27
CA THR A 177 23.34 -12.45 -9.90
C THR A 177 24.47 -11.83 -9.06
N GLN A 178 24.88 -10.60 -9.37
CA GLN A 178 25.86 -9.89 -8.57
C GLN A 178 25.29 -9.50 -7.18
N LEU A 179 24.03 -9.06 -7.12
CA LEU A 179 23.34 -8.76 -5.86
C LEU A 179 23.16 -10.02 -5.01
N ALA A 180 22.86 -11.16 -5.64
CA ALA A 180 22.78 -12.45 -4.98
C ALA A 180 24.13 -12.85 -4.35
N SER A 181 25.22 -12.75 -5.12
CA SER A 181 26.57 -13.03 -4.62
C SER A 181 27.01 -12.10 -3.48
N ALA A 182 26.49 -10.87 -3.45
CA ALA A 182 26.72 -9.90 -2.38
C ALA A 182 25.80 -10.09 -1.16
N GLY A 183 24.85 -11.08 -1.19
CA GLY A 183 23.89 -11.33 -0.13
C GLY A 183 22.85 -10.23 0.06
N LYS A 184 22.59 -9.41 -0.97
CA LYS A 184 21.69 -8.25 -0.91
C LYS A 184 20.25 -8.56 -1.33
N LEU A 185 19.99 -9.74 -1.90
CA LEU A 185 18.66 -10.18 -2.27
C LEU A 185 17.95 -10.86 -1.09
N ASP A 186 16.63 -10.74 -1.06
CA ASP A 186 15.80 -11.40 -0.07
C ASP A 186 15.78 -12.92 -0.28
N PRO A 187 15.69 -13.73 0.79
CA PRO A 187 15.58 -15.17 0.67
C PRO A 187 14.25 -15.54 -0.01
N VAL A 188 14.33 -16.40 -1.02
CA VAL A 188 13.14 -16.87 -1.75
C VAL A 188 12.69 -18.21 -1.17
N ILE A 189 11.44 -18.28 -0.76
CA ILE A 189 10.85 -19.43 -0.07
C ILE A 189 9.58 -19.86 -0.80
N GLY A 190 9.40 -21.18 -0.97
CA GLY A 190 8.17 -21.76 -1.50
C GLY A 190 7.95 -21.58 -3.00
N ARG A 191 9.01 -21.31 -3.78
CA ARG A 191 8.94 -21.10 -5.25
C ARG A 191 9.85 -22.05 -6.03
N GLU A 192 10.24 -23.16 -5.43
CA GLU A 192 11.18 -24.11 -6.02
C GLU A 192 10.63 -24.71 -7.33
N GLN A 193 9.33 -24.98 -7.40
CA GLN A 193 8.70 -25.59 -8.58
C GLN A 193 8.71 -24.63 -9.77
N GLU A 194 8.37 -23.37 -9.54
CA GLU A 194 8.37 -22.33 -10.57
C GLU A 194 9.78 -22.04 -11.05
N ILE A 195 10.76 -21.95 -10.13
CA ILE A 195 12.17 -21.75 -10.49
C ILE A 195 12.68 -22.92 -11.32
N GLN A 196 12.41 -24.18 -10.92
CA GLN A 196 12.79 -25.36 -11.70
C GLN A 196 12.14 -25.33 -13.09
N ARG A 197 10.88 -24.91 -13.16
CA ARG A 197 10.17 -24.79 -14.46
C ARG A 197 10.80 -23.73 -15.35
N VAL A 198 11.20 -22.59 -14.81
CA VAL A 198 11.95 -21.55 -15.53
C VAL A 198 13.28 -22.12 -16.05
N ILE A 199 14.05 -22.81 -15.22
CA ILE A 199 15.31 -23.47 -15.60
C ILE A 199 15.09 -24.47 -16.74
N GLN A 200 14.06 -25.32 -16.65
CA GLN A 200 13.71 -26.25 -17.71
C GLN A 200 13.40 -25.57 -19.04
N ILE A 201 12.70 -24.45 -19.02
CA ILE A 201 12.35 -23.67 -20.20
C ILE A 201 13.59 -23.02 -20.80
N LEU A 202 14.43 -22.38 -19.99
CA LEU A 202 15.68 -21.75 -20.42
C LEU A 202 16.66 -22.74 -21.07
N SER A 203 16.62 -24.01 -20.66
CA SER A 203 17.45 -25.07 -21.21
C SER A 203 16.92 -25.68 -22.52
N ARG A 204 15.74 -25.23 -23.03
CA ARG A 204 15.17 -25.73 -24.30
C ARG A 204 15.88 -25.15 -25.52
N ARG A 205 15.84 -25.89 -26.64
CA ARG A 205 16.35 -25.40 -27.94
C ARG A 205 15.42 -24.34 -28.57
N THR A 206 14.13 -24.46 -28.35
CA THR A 206 13.08 -23.56 -28.88
C THR A 206 12.07 -23.28 -27.79
N LYS A 207 11.36 -22.14 -27.86
CA LYS A 207 10.46 -21.65 -26.79
C LYS A 207 11.18 -21.57 -25.44
N ASN A 208 12.38 -21.02 -25.47
CA ASN A 208 13.30 -20.93 -24.35
C ASN A 208 13.17 -19.61 -23.56
N ASN A 209 12.12 -18.85 -23.78
CA ASN A 209 11.83 -17.62 -23.04
C ASN A 209 10.64 -17.87 -22.10
N PRO A 210 10.84 -18.04 -20.79
CA PRO A 210 9.77 -18.16 -19.82
C PRO A 210 9.05 -16.80 -19.64
N CYS A 211 7.73 -16.86 -19.51
CA CYS A 211 6.92 -15.72 -19.11
C CYS A 211 6.17 -16.06 -17.81
N LEU A 212 6.50 -15.39 -16.73
CA LEU A 212 5.86 -15.55 -15.43
C LEU A 212 4.51 -14.84 -15.47
N ILE A 213 3.44 -15.58 -15.25
CA ILE A 213 2.07 -15.09 -15.34
C ILE A 213 1.40 -15.26 -13.99
N GLY A 214 0.84 -14.20 -13.44
CA GLY A 214 0.14 -14.24 -12.17
C GLY A 214 -0.39 -12.86 -11.78
N GLU A 215 -1.20 -12.82 -10.75
CA GLU A 215 -1.75 -11.57 -10.23
C GLU A 215 -0.65 -10.65 -9.64
N PRO A 216 -0.89 -9.35 -9.51
CA PRO A 216 0.08 -8.44 -8.86
C PRO A 216 0.34 -8.85 -7.41
N GLY A 217 1.61 -8.79 -6.97
CA GLY A 217 1.96 -9.08 -5.58
C GLY A 217 2.12 -10.56 -5.20
N VAL A 218 1.94 -11.51 -6.16
CA VAL A 218 2.14 -12.96 -5.87
C VAL A 218 3.61 -13.39 -5.81
N GLY A 219 4.55 -12.51 -6.10
CA GLY A 219 6.00 -12.81 -6.03
C GLY A 219 6.64 -13.27 -7.33
N LYS A 220 6.16 -12.81 -8.50
CA LYS A 220 6.78 -13.11 -9.80
C LYS A 220 8.27 -12.71 -9.86
N THR A 221 8.61 -11.54 -9.37
CA THR A 221 10.00 -11.05 -9.32
C THR A 221 10.86 -11.89 -8.39
N ALA A 222 10.31 -12.38 -7.26
CA ALA A 222 11.01 -13.27 -6.34
C ALA A 222 11.46 -14.59 -7.01
N VAL A 223 10.67 -15.14 -7.95
CA VAL A 223 11.07 -16.33 -8.72
C VAL A 223 12.37 -16.09 -9.50
N VAL A 224 12.52 -14.89 -10.08
CA VAL A 224 13.72 -14.51 -10.84
C VAL A 224 14.91 -14.23 -9.92
N GLU A 225 14.65 -13.63 -8.77
CA GLU A 225 15.68 -13.43 -7.74
C GLU A 225 16.17 -14.77 -7.18
N GLY A 226 15.25 -15.73 -6.97
CA GLY A 226 15.59 -17.09 -6.60
C GLY A 226 16.44 -17.81 -7.65
N LEU A 227 16.12 -17.64 -8.93
CA LEU A 227 16.96 -18.13 -10.02
C LEU A 227 18.37 -17.51 -9.97
N ALA A 228 18.48 -16.20 -9.73
CA ALA A 228 19.75 -15.52 -9.61
C ALA A 228 20.58 -16.03 -8.40
N GLN A 229 19.92 -16.35 -7.28
CA GLN A 229 20.56 -16.95 -6.09
C GLN A 229 21.04 -18.37 -6.40
N MET A 230 20.24 -19.18 -7.12
CA MET A 230 20.65 -20.53 -7.54
C MET A 230 21.85 -20.50 -8.49
N ILE A 231 21.90 -19.55 -9.43
CA ILE A 231 23.05 -19.35 -10.32
C ILE A 231 24.29 -18.94 -9.50
N ALA A 232 24.12 -17.99 -8.57
CA ALA A 232 25.22 -17.52 -7.74
C ALA A 232 25.80 -18.62 -6.82
N SER A 233 24.93 -19.54 -6.34
CA SER A 233 25.34 -20.70 -5.53
C SER A 233 25.84 -21.88 -6.34
N GLY A 234 25.75 -21.85 -7.67
CA GLY A 234 26.15 -22.95 -8.56
C GLY A 234 25.19 -24.14 -8.61
N ASN A 235 23.96 -24.01 -8.06
CA ASN A 235 22.94 -25.06 -8.02
C ASN A 235 22.06 -25.08 -9.29
N VAL A 236 22.66 -24.95 -10.46
CA VAL A 236 21.98 -24.91 -11.76
C VAL A 236 22.69 -25.77 -12.80
N PRO A 237 22.01 -26.22 -13.88
CA PRO A 237 22.65 -26.93 -14.97
C PRO A 237 23.73 -26.10 -15.66
N GLU A 238 24.75 -26.79 -16.24
CA GLU A 238 25.85 -26.16 -16.95
C GLU A 238 25.44 -25.16 -18.04
N THR A 239 24.26 -25.37 -18.64
CA THR A 239 23.72 -24.51 -19.71
C THR A 239 23.42 -23.07 -19.27
N ILE A 240 23.23 -22.84 -17.96
CA ILE A 240 22.90 -21.55 -17.39
C ILE A 240 23.86 -21.13 -16.25
N ALA A 241 24.82 -21.98 -15.90
CA ALA A 241 25.75 -21.72 -14.78
C ALA A 241 26.60 -20.45 -14.98
N ASP A 242 27.00 -20.18 -16.23
CA ASP A 242 27.84 -19.02 -16.59
C ASP A 242 27.00 -17.77 -16.96
N LYS A 243 25.68 -17.87 -16.85
CA LYS A 243 24.78 -16.76 -17.19
C LYS A 243 24.61 -15.79 -16.02
N ARG A 244 24.37 -14.54 -16.35
CA ARG A 244 23.98 -13.48 -15.39
C ARG A 244 22.57 -13.03 -15.65
N VAL A 245 21.76 -12.96 -14.61
CA VAL A 245 20.39 -12.43 -14.67
C VAL A 245 20.43 -10.94 -14.48
N VAL A 246 19.87 -10.20 -15.44
CA VAL A 246 19.91 -8.74 -15.45
C VAL A 246 18.51 -8.19 -15.66
N THR A 247 18.03 -7.39 -14.70
CA THR A 247 16.71 -6.72 -14.78
C THR A 247 16.83 -5.42 -15.53
N LEU A 248 16.07 -5.25 -16.61
CA LEU A 248 16.05 -4.03 -17.40
C LEU A 248 15.07 -2.99 -16.81
N ASP A 249 15.56 -1.78 -16.54
CA ASP A 249 14.73 -0.64 -16.13
C ASP A 249 14.23 0.14 -17.34
N LEU A 250 13.02 -0.18 -17.76
CA LEU A 250 12.37 0.48 -18.89
C LEU A 250 12.05 1.94 -18.61
N SER A 251 11.66 2.24 -17.37
CA SER A 251 11.31 3.60 -16.97
C SER A 251 12.53 4.51 -17.03
N GLY A 252 13.69 4.02 -16.58
CA GLY A 252 14.97 4.72 -16.71
C GLY A 252 15.41 4.95 -18.15
N MET A 253 15.08 4.00 -19.05
CA MET A 253 15.41 4.12 -20.48
C MET A 253 14.54 5.15 -21.20
N VAL A 254 13.30 5.34 -20.81
CA VAL A 254 12.37 6.35 -21.35
C VAL A 254 12.68 7.72 -20.74
N ALA A 255 13.10 7.78 -19.48
CA ALA A 255 13.43 9.01 -18.80
C ALA A 255 14.58 9.74 -19.52
N GLY A 256 14.37 11.03 -19.81
CA GLY A 256 15.37 11.86 -20.51
C GLY A 256 15.44 11.68 -22.03
N SER A 257 14.63 10.82 -22.65
CA SER A 257 14.50 10.79 -24.11
C SER A 257 13.51 11.88 -24.55
N LYS A 258 13.97 12.84 -25.34
CA LYS A 258 13.11 13.91 -25.89
C LYS A 258 12.33 13.44 -27.14
N TYR A 259 12.84 12.43 -27.83
CA TYR A 259 12.29 11.92 -29.08
C TYR A 259 12.18 10.39 -29.05
N ARG A 260 11.14 9.85 -29.66
CA ARG A 260 10.88 8.40 -29.81
C ARG A 260 12.10 7.63 -30.35
N GLY A 261 12.84 8.20 -31.30
CA GLY A 261 14.01 7.56 -31.89
C GLY A 261 15.17 7.33 -30.92
N GLU A 262 15.34 8.16 -29.91
CA GLU A 262 16.39 7.99 -28.91
C GLU A 262 16.15 6.74 -28.03
N PHE A 263 14.91 6.47 -27.67
CA PHE A 263 14.53 5.27 -26.93
C PHE A 263 14.74 4.01 -27.78
N GLU A 264 14.30 4.05 -29.05
CA GLU A 264 14.49 2.93 -29.98
C GLU A 264 15.98 2.62 -30.18
N GLU A 265 16.83 3.66 -30.29
CA GLU A 265 18.28 3.51 -30.40
C GLU A 265 18.91 2.91 -29.14
N ARG A 266 18.48 3.35 -27.95
CA ARG A 266 18.95 2.80 -26.67
C ARG A 266 18.62 1.31 -26.56
N ILE A 267 17.38 0.90 -26.87
CA ILE A 267 16.99 -0.52 -26.85
C ILE A 267 17.80 -1.32 -27.86
N LYS A 268 18.01 -0.81 -29.08
CA LYS A 268 18.84 -1.49 -30.10
C LYS A 268 20.26 -1.71 -29.61
N LYS A 269 20.88 -0.72 -28.96
CA LYS A 269 22.21 -0.85 -28.38
C LYS A 269 22.24 -1.90 -27.27
N VAL A 270 21.26 -1.87 -26.36
CA VAL A 270 21.14 -2.88 -25.29
C VAL A 270 21.02 -4.29 -25.87
N ILE A 271 20.18 -4.48 -26.88
CA ILE A 271 20.02 -5.79 -27.54
C ILE A 271 21.31 -6.24 -28.19
N SER A 272 22.01 -5.35 -28.92
CA SER A 272 23.30 -5.67 -29.54
C SER A 272 24.34 -6.09 -28.49
N GLU A 273 24.43 -5.36 -27.37
CA GLU A 273 25.33 -5.69 -26.27
C GLU A 273 24.97 -7.05 -25.62
N VAL A 274 23.68 -7.38 -25.46
CA VAL A 274 23.22 -8.68 -24.94
C VAL A 274 23.59 -9.83 -25.88
N VAL A 275 23.40 -9.62 -27.20
CA VAL A 275 23.76 -10.63 -28.22
C VAL A 275 25.27 -10.84 -28.28
N GLU A 276 26.07 -9.77 -28.24
CA GLU A 276 27.53 -9.84 -28.29
C GLU A 276 28.11 -10.48 -27.03
N SER A 277 27.54 -10.21 -25.85
CA SER A 277 28.04 -10.80 -24.59
C SER A 277 27.71 -12.28 -24.45
N GLY A 278 26.54 -12.71 -24.93
CA GLY A 278 26.07 -14.10 -24.93
C GLY A 278 25.85 -14.74 -23.55
N ASP A 279 26.19 -14.04 -22.45
CA ASP A 279 26.10 -14.51 -21.06
C ASP A 279 24.90 -13.93 -20.28
N VAL A 280 24.08 -13.09 -20.91
CA VAL A 280 22.99 -12.37 -20.27
C VAL A 280 21.68 -13.10 -20.39
N LEU A 281 20.97 -13.29 -19.25
CA LEU A 281 19.55 -13.60 -19.17
C LEU A 281 18.82 -12.30 -18.84
N LEU A 282 18.11 -11.76 -19.82
CA LEU A 282 17.42 -10.49 -19.65
C LEU A 282 16.09 -10.69 -18.93
N PHE A 283 15.85 -10.03 -17.81
CA PHE A 283 14.57 -10.02 -17.14
C PHE A 283 13.85 -8.71 -17.38
N ILE A 284 12.59 -8.79 -17.77
CA ILE A 284 11.71 -7.65 -18.00
C ILE A 284 10.44 -7.86 -17.20
N ASP A 285 10.27 -7.03 -16.17
CA ASP A 285 9.01 -6.96 -15.45
C ASP A 285 8.01 -6.14 -16.25
N GLU A 286 6.72 -6.44 -16.10
CA GLU A 286 5.65 -5.83 -16.88
C GLU A 286 5.93 -5.84 -18.40
N ILE A 287 6.34 -6.99 -18.95
CA ILE A 287 6.74 -7.12 -20.36
C ILE A 287 5.68 -6.59 -21.35
N HIS A 288 4.42 -6.55 -20.94
CA HIS A 288 3.32 -5.99 -21.73
C HIS A 288 3.52 -4.49 -22.07
N THR A 289 4.28 -3.76 -21.25
CA THR A 289 4.56 -2.34 -21.47
C THR A 289 5.40 -2.10 -22.73
N ILE A 290 6.27 -3.06 -23.07
CA ILE A 290 7.08 -3.02 -24.32
C ILE A 290 6.26 -3.47 -25.52
N ILE A 291 5.39 -4.48 -25.32
CA ILE A 291 4.71 -5.19 -26.40
C ILE A 291 3.39 -4.50 -26.77
N GLY A 292 2.71 -3.87 -25.82
CA GLY A 292 1.36 -3.36 -25.98
C GLY A 292 1.21 -1.87 -26.25
N ALA A 293 2.29 -1.13 -26.20
CA ALA A 293 2.26 0.33 -26.26
C ALA A 293 1.88 0.91 -27.66
N GLY A 294 1.70 0.08 -28.68
CA GLY A 294 1.44 0.48 -30.07
C GLY A 294 0.01 0.94 -30.42
N GLY A 295 -0.94 0.93 -29.50
CA GLY A 295 -2.37 1.19 -29.79
C GLY A 295 -2.85 2.63 -29.63
N ALA A 296 -2.08 3.51 -29.00
CA ALA A 296 -2.39 4.92 -28.85
C ALA A 296 -1.41 5.76 -29.68
N GLU A 297 -1.89 6.81 -30.34
CA GLU A 297 -1.02 7.75 -31.05
C GLU A 297 0.06 8.29 -30.12
N GLY A 298 1.32 7.83 -30.30
CA GLY A 298 2.48 8.20 -29.48
C GLY A 298 3.06 7.11 -28.59
N ALA A 299 2.48 5.91 -28.53
CA ALA A 299 2.98 4.82 -27.68
C ALA A 299 4.24 4.14 -28.27
N LEU A 300 5.14 3.74 -27.38
CA LEU A 300 6.46 3.18 -27.69
C LEU A 300 6.33 1.72 -28.15
N ASP A 301 6.55 1.41 -29.43
CA ASP A 301 6.52 0.05 -29.95
C ASP A 301 7.94 -0.54 -30.04
N ALA A 302 8.45 -1.00 -28.91
CA ALA A 302 9.73 -1.68 -28.86
C ALA A 302 9.61 -3.16 -29.26
N SER A 303 8.41 -3.69 -29.45
CA SER A 303 8.19 -5.09 -29.84
C SER A 303 8.81 -5.42 -31.18
N ASN A 304 8.75 -4.49 -32.13
CA ASN A 304 9.33 -4.66 -33.47
C ASN A 304 10.87 -4.76 -33.46
N ILE A 305 11.52 -4.27 -32.40
CA ILE A 305 12.97 -4.35 -32.21
C ILE A 305 13.36 -5.69 -31.57
N LEU A 306 12.57 -6.16 -30.60
CA LEU A 306 12.81 -7.43 -29.89
C LEU A 306 12.45 -8.66 -30.73
N LYS A 307 11.37 -8.61 -31.51
CA LYS A 307 10.86 -9.75 -32.31
C LYS A 307 11.92 -10.42 -33.20
N PRO A 308 12.77 -9.71 -33.96
CA PRO A 308 13.78 -10.36 -34.80
C PRO A 308 14.80 -11.16 -33.99
N SER A 309 15.33 -10.62 -32.91
CA SER A 309 16.34 -11.29 -32.07
C SER A 309 15.77 -12.43 -31.26
N LEU A 310 14.53 -12.30 -30.76
CA LEU A 310 13.77 -13.42 -30.18
C LEU A 310 13.47 -14.51 -31.21
N ALA A 311 13.14 -14.14 -32.46
CA ALA A 311 12.82 -15.08 -33.51
C ALA A 311 14.03 -15.91 -33.92
N ARG A 312 15.23 -15.31 -33.94
CA ARG A 312 16.49 -16.00 -34.24
C ARG A 312 17.06 -16.75 -33.02
N GLY A 313 16.51 -16.53 -31.82
CA GLY A 313 17.02 -17.13 -30.59
C GLY A 313 18.36 -16.55 -30.12
N GLU A 314 18.68 -15.34 -30.55
CA GLU A 314 19.93 -14.65 -30.22
C GLU A 314 19.95 -14.13 -28.77
N ILE A 315 18.78 -13.90 -28.19
CA ILE A 315 18.59 -13.45 -26.82
C ILE A 315 17.71 -14.42 -26.04
N GLN A 316 17.97 -14.56 -24.76
CA GLN A 316 17.13 -15.25 -23.80
C GLN A 316 16.49 -14.22 -22.87
N LEU A 317 15.16 -14.26 -22.77
CA LEU A 317 14.37 -13.28 -22.04
C LEU A 317 13.42 -13.99 -21.08
N ILE A 318 13.37 -13.51 -19.84
CA ILE A 318 12.40 -13.86 -18.83
C ILE A 318 11.42 -12.69 -18.75
N GLY A 319 10.14 -12.89 -19.02
CA GLY A 319 9.11 -11.87 -18.88
C GLY A 319 8.28 -12.09 -17.63
N ALA A 320 7.73 -11.04 -17.03
CA ALA A 320 6.69 -11.14 -16.02
C ALA A 320 5.51 -10.25 -16.42
N THR A 321 4.27 -10.74 -16.21
CA THR A 321 3.05 -9.98 -16.51
C THR A 321 1.83 -10.58 -15.81
N THR A 322 0.66 -9.96 -15.95
CA THR A 322 -0.60 -10.52 -15.47
C THR A 322 -1.23 -11.46 -16.51
N ILE A 323 -2.17 -12.31 -16.08
CA ILE A 323 -2.89 -13.23 -16.97
C ILE A 323 -3.64 -12.49 -18.08
N ASN A 324 -4.30 -11.38 -17.73
CA ASN A 324 -5.09 -10.60 -18.66
C ASN A 324 -4.22 -9.92 -19.72
N GLU A 325 -3.08 -9.38 -19.32
CA GLU A 325 -2.14 -8.71 -20.21
C GLU A 325 -1.41 -9.71 -21.11
N TYR A 326 -1.07 -10.90 -20.59
CA TYR A 326 -0.51 -11.97 -21.38
C TYR A 326 -1.44 -12.36 -22.54
N ARG A 327 -2.74 -12.60 -22.25
CA ARG A 327 -3.75 -12.90 -23.27
C ARG A 327 -3.95 -11.76 -24.26
N LYS A 328 -3.93 -10.53 -23.78
CA LYS A 328 -4.19 -9.35 -24.61
C LYS A 328 -3.05 -9.02 -25.56
N TYR A 329 -1.79 -9.17 -25.12
CA TYR A 329 -0.63 -8.66 -25.84
C TYR A 329 0.30 -9.76 -26.36
N ILE A 330 0.46 -10.89 -25.68
CA ILE A 330 1.40 -11.94 -26.10
C ILE A 330 0.70 -13.06 -26.88
N GLU A 331 -0.42 -13.58 -26.41
CA GLU A 331 -1.16 -14.64 -27.12
C GLU A 331 -1.75 -14.17 -28.47
N LYS A 332 -2.10 -12.90 -28.59
CA LYS A 332 -2.61 -12.34 -29.87
C LYS A 332 -1.53 -12.18 -30.94
N ASP A 333 -0.28 -12.13 -30.54
CA ASP A 333 0.85 -12.01 -31.46
C ASP A 333 1.48 -13.37 -31.73
N SER A 334 1.20 -13.96 -32.88
CA SER A 334 1.66 -15.29 -33.23
C SER A 334 3.19 -15.47 -33.26
N ALA A 335 3.95 -14.38 -33.41
CA ALA A 335 5.41 -14.40 -33.37
C ALA A 335 5.94 -14.53 -31.94
N LEU A 336 5.29 -13.87 -30.97
CA LEU A 336 5.64 -13.92 -29.56
C LEU A 336 5.13 -15.19 -28.89
N GLU A 337 3.89 -15.61 -29.17
CA GLU A 337 3.29 -16.85 -28.65
C GLU A 337 4.16 -18.08 -28.91
N ARG A 338 4.78 -18.16 -30.09
CA ARG A 338 5.68 -19.26 -30.47
C ARG A 338 7.03 -19.20 -29.75
N ARG A 339 7.37 -18.12 -29.05
CA ARG A 339 8.67 -17.91 -28.43
C ARG A 339 8.61 -17.90 -26.91
N PHE A 340 7.51 -17.43 -26.35
CA PHE A 340 7.29 -17.45 -24.92
C PHE A 340 6.60 -18.73 -24.46
N GLN A 341 7.00 -19.19 -23.29
CA GLN A 341 6.36 -20.29 -22.57
C GLN A 341 5.81 -19.78 -21.25
N PRO A 342 4.48 -19.83 -21.03
CA PRO A 342 3.90 -19.38 -19.77
C PRO A 342 4.31 -20.27 -18.59
N VAL A 343 4.56 -19.63 -17.47
CA VAL A 343 4.76 -20.25 -16.15
C VAL A 343 3.83 -19.53 -15.20
N THR A 344 2.81 -20.24 -14.73
CA THR A 344 1.84 -19.66 -13.79
C THR A 344 2.46 -19.55 -12.41
N VAL A 345 2.35 -18.38 -11.81
CA VAL A 345 2.73 -18.09 -10.42
C VAL A 345 1.46 -17.79 -9.66
N ASP A 346 0.96 -18.78 -8.93
CA ASP A 346 -0.27 -18.66 -8.16
C ASP A 346 -0.04 -17.97 -6.81
N GLU A 347 -1.13 -17.46 -6.23
CA GLU A 347 -1.13 -16.91 -4.86
C GLU A 347 -0.72 -18.02 -3.88
N PRO A 348 0.28 -17.80 -3.01
CA PRO A 348 0.69 -18.80 -2.03
C PRO A 348 -0.42 -19.03 -1.00
N THR A 349 -0.44 -20.21 -0.43
CA THR A 349 -1.33 -20.55 0.69
C THR A 349 -0.99 -19.71 1.93
N GLU A 350 -1.90 -19.67 2.91
CA GLU A 350 -1.66 -18.96 4.17
C GLU A 350 -0.41 -19.48 4.88
N ASP A 351 -0.22 -20.81 4.92
CA ASP A 351 0.92 -21.44 5.56
C ASP A 351 2.26 -21.12 4.85
N GLU A 352 2.28 -21.17 3.52
CA GLU A 352 3.44 -20.77 2.72
C GLU A 352 3.75 -19.28 2.93
N SER A 353 2.71 -18.43 2.99
CA SER A 353 2.88 -16.99 3.24
C SER A 353 3.49 -16.72 4.61
N VAL A 354 3.08 -17.45 5.66
CA VAL A 354 3.71 -17.36 6.99
C VAL A 354 5.18 -17.79 6.93
N ALA A 355 5.51 -18.84 6.18
CA ALA A 355 6.90 -19.27 5.99
C ALA A 355 7.74 -18.21 5.28
N ILE A 356 7.19 -17.56 4.23
CA ILE A 356 7.83 -16.45 3.51
C ILE A 356 8.10 -15.28 4.48
N LEU A 357 7.10 -14.89 5.27
CA LEU A 357 7.26 -13.80 6.23
C LEU A 357 8.28 -14.11 7.32
N LYS A 358 8.34 -15.35 7.80
CA LYS A 358 9.39 -15.80 8.75
C LYS A 358 10.79 -15.67 8.15
N GLY A 359 10.94 -15.96 6.87
CA GLY A 359 12.22 -15.79 6.17
C GLY A 359 12.63 -14.33 5.97
N LEU A 360 11.66 -13.44 5.78
CA LEU A 360 11.90 -12.01 5.58
C LEU A 360 12.05 -11.24 6.90
N ARG A 361 11.59 -11.81 8.03
CA ARG A 361 11.50 -11.16 9.34
C ARG A 361 12.80 -10.44 9.74
N SER A 362 13.93 -11.12 9.68
CA SER A 362 15.22 -10.57 10.15
C SER A 362 15.59 -9.27 9.44
N ARG A 363 15.27 -9.13 8.15
CA ARG A 363 15.56 -7.92 7.38
C ARG A 363 14.64 -6.76 7.77
N TYR A 364 13.37 -7.02 8.00
CA TYR A 364 12.43 -6.00 8.48
C TYR A 364 12.75 -5.56 9.91
N GLU A 365 13.13 -6.51 10.78
CA GLU A 365 13.61 -6.22 12.15
C GLU A 365 14.87 -5.32 12.14
N GLU A 366 15.83 -5.63 11.28
CA GLU A 366 17.07 -4.84 11.13
C GLU A 366 16.78 -3.44 10.58
N HIS A 367 15.90 -3.34 9.56
CA HIS A 367 15.54 -2.06 8.94
C HIS A 367 14.80 -1.14 9.90
N HIS A 368 13.78 -1.64 10.60
CA HIS A 368 12.95 -0.84 11.50
C HIS A 368 13.49 -0.78 12.92
N LYS A 369 14.43 -1.63 13.29
CA LYS A 369 14.99 -1.81 14.66
C LYS A 369 13.88 -2.15 15.66
N VAL A 370 13.02 -3.11 15.30
CA VAL A 370 11.91 -3.64 16.07
C VAL A 370 12.00 -5.16 16.11
N GLU A 371 11.42 -5.79 17.11
CA GLU A 371 11.28 -7.24 17.20
C GLU A 371 9.87 -7.63 16.72
N ILE A 372 9.74 -8.58 15.78
CA ILE A 372 8.46 -9.02 15.22
C ILE A 372 8.14 -10.41 15.76
N THR A 373 6.99 -10.54 16.45
CA THR A 373 6.58 -11.82 17.02
C THR A 373 6.02 -12.77 15.96
N ASP A 374 6.12 -14.10 16.19
CA ASP A 374 5.52 -15.10 15.30
C ASP A 374 4.01 -14.92 15.19
N HIS A 375 3.34 -14.56 16.28
CA HIS A 375 1.92 -14.25 16.30
C HIS A 375 1.56 -13.06 15.40
N ALA A 376 2.43 -12.04 15.33
CA ALA A 376 2.23 -10.91 14.41
C ALA A 376 2.29 -11.34 12.94
N LEU A 377 3.21 -12.25 12.58
CA LEU A 377 3.32 -12.80 11.22
C LEU A 377 2.07 -13.59 10.84
N GLU A 378 1.62 -14.48 11.72
CA GLU A 378 0.40 -15.26 11.52
C GLU A 378 -0.84 -14.36 11.44
N ALA A 379 -0.91 -13.33 12.31
CA ALA A 379 -1.99 -12.35 12.30
C ALA A 379 -1.98 -11.53 10.99
N ALA A 380 -0.80 -11.12 10.49
CA ALA A 380 -0.69 -10.38 9.24
C ALA A 380 -1.24 -11.17 8.06
N VAL A 381 -0.91 -12.46 7.94
CA VAL A 381 -1.45 -13.33 6.89
C VAL A 381 -2.96 -13.52 7.05
N LYS A 382 -3.41 -13.92 8.24
CA LYS A 382 -4.81 -14.23 8.51
C LYS A 382 -5.73 -13.03 8.37
N LEU A 383 -5.30 -11.87 8.89
CA LEU A 383 -6.10 -10.65 8.82
C LEU A 383 -6.09 -10.06 7.41
N SER A 384 -4.96 -10.11 6.69
CA SER A 384 -4.91 -9.65 5.31
C SER A 384 -5.76 -10.54 4.38
N SER A 385 -5.71 -11.87 4.55
CA SER A 385 -6.52 -12.81 3.80
C SER A 385 -8.02 -12.58 4.01
N ARG A 386 -8.42 -12.27 5.26
CA ARG A 386 -9.81 -12.07 5.64
C ARG A 386 -10.37 -10.68 5.28
N TYR A 387 -9.56 -9.64 5.38
CA TYR A 387 -10.02 -8.24 5.37
C TYR A 387 -9.52 -7.42 4.18
N ILE A 388 -8.50 -7.87 3.45
CA ILE A 388 -7.92 -7.17 2.30
C ILE A 388 -8.08 -8.06 1.07
N ASN A 389 -9.14 -7.80 0.29
CA ASN A 389 -9.53 -8.64 -0.85
C ASN A 389 -9.10 -8.08 -2.21
N ASP A 390 -8.56 -6.87 -2.25
CA ASP A 390 -8.11 -6.18 -3.46
C ASP A 390 -6.63 -6.41 -3.78
N ARG A 391 -5.91 -7.12 -2.91
CA ARG A 391 -4.50 -7.48 -3.04
C ARG A 391 -4.28 -8.97 -2.76
N PHE A 392 -3.15 -9.49 -3.19
CA PHE A 392 -2.80 -10.90 -3.09
C PHE A 392 -1.68 -11.16 -2.07
N LEU A 393 -1.64 -12.35 -1.51
CA LEU A 393 -0.52 -12.83 -0.71
C LEU A 393 0.69 -13.10 -1.61
N PRO A 394 1.93 -12.93 -1.11
CA PRO A 394 2.29 -12.51 0.25
C PRO A 394 2.36 -10.99 0.42
N ASP A 395 2.28 -10.21 -0.66
CA ASP A 395 2.53 -8.76 -0.70
C ASP A 395 1.68 -7.99 0.33
N LYS A 396 0.36 -8.23 0.37
CA LYS A 396 -0.54 -7.58 1.34
C LYS A 396 -0.16 -7.85 2.81
N ALA A 397 0.40 -9.01 3.12
CA ALA A 397 0.83 -9.33 4.48
C ALA A 397 2.20 -8.72 4.80
N ILE A 398 3.10 -8.63 3.81
CA ILE A 398 4.37 -7.92 3.92
C ILE A 398 4.13 -6.44 4.19
N ASP A 399 3.26 -5.80 3.41
CA ASP A 399 2.89 -4.39 3.59
C ASP A 399 2.35 -4.11 5.00
N LEU A 400 1.54 -5.02 5.56
CA LEU A 400 1.02 -4.86 6.92
C LEU A 400 2.13 -4.90 7.97
N ILE A 401 3.12 -5.77 7.80
CA ILE A 401 4.25 -5.88 8.72
C ILE A 401 5.12 -4.64 8.62
N ASP A 402 5.41 -4.20 7.41
CA ASP A 402 6.23 -3.02 7.15
C ASP A 402 5.60 -1.76 7.77
N GLU A 403 4.29 -1.55 7.55
CA GLU A 403 3.57 -0.41 8.12
C GLU A 403 3.45 -0.51 9.65
N ALA A 404 3.18 -1.70 10.20
CA ALA A 404 3.10 -1.90 11.65
C ALA A 404 4.46 -1.63 12.32
N ALA A 405 5.56 -2.14 11.75
CA ALA A 405 6.91 -1.89 12.22
C ALA A 405 7.27 -0.40 12.17
N SER A 406 6.93 0.26 11.06
CA SER A 406 7.11 1.70 10.89
C SER A 406 6.30 2.50 11.93
N LYS A 407 5.04 2.13 12.17
CA LYS A 407 4.15 2.77 13.16
C LYS A 407 4.70 2.64 14.58
N VAL A 408 5.14 1.44 14.98
CA VAL A 408 5.77 1.19 16.28
C VAL A 408 7.03 2.04 16.45
N ARG A 409 7.87 2.10 15.41
CA ARG A 409 9.07 2.95 15.41
C ARG A 409 8.72 4.43 15.57
N LEU A 410 7.74 4.95 14.83
CA LEU A 410 7.29 6.34 14.89
C LEU A 410 6.71 6.71 16.27
N GLN A 411 5.97 5.80 16.91
CA GLN A 411 5.45 6.03 18.26
C GLN A 411 6.58 6.27 19.27
N ASN A 412 7.72 5.64 19.10
CA ASN A 412 8.89 5.84 19.96
C ASN A 412 9.59 7.19 19.73
N TYR A 413 9.34 7.86 18.60
CA TYR A 413 9.84 9.21 18.32
C TYR A 413 8.91 10.32 18.76
N THR A 414 7.67 10.00 19.11
CA THR A 414 6.67 11.01 19.51
C THR A 414 6.94 11.45 20.95
N LYS A 415 7.21 12.75 21.14
CA LYS A 415 7.41 13.34 22.45
C LYS A 415 6.16 13.11 23.33
N PRO A 416 6.32 12.78 24.62
CA PRO A 416 5.20 12.64 25.56
C PRO A 416 4.28 13.87 25.54
N ALA A 417 2.96 13.65 25.64
CA ALA A 417 1.97 14.73 25.64
C ALA A 417 2.26 15.79 26.72
N LYS A 418 2.78 15.37 27.89
CA LYS A 418 3.19 16.28 28.98
C LYS A 418 4.25 17.30 28.56
N ILE A 419 5.12 16.97 27.61
CA ILE A 419 6.13 17.94 27.13
C ILE A 419 5.45 19.02 26.29
N LYS A 420 4.48 18.64 25.44
CA LYS A 420 3.67 19.59 24.66
C LYS A 420 2.86 20.53 25.56
N ASP A 421 2.30 19.97 26.65
CA ASP A 421 1.56 20.77 27.63
C ASP A 421 2.48 21.80 28.32
N TYR A 422 3.69 21.39 28.69
CA TYR A 422 4.69 22.27 29.29
C TYR A 422 5.25 23.30 28.28
N GLU A 423 5.43 22.91 27.00
CA GLU A 423 5.80 23.86 25.93
C GLU A 423 4.72 24.95 25.76
N ALA A 424 3.44 24.55 25.72
CA ALA A 424 2.32 25.49 25.63
C ALA A 424 2.20 26.40 26.88
N GLU A 425 2.53 25.87 28.09
CA GLU A 425 2.55 26.66 29.33
C GLU A 425 3.70 27.67 29.32
N ILE A 426 4.87 27.32 28.74
CA ILE A 426 5.98 28.25 28.57
C ILE A 426 5.60 29.40 27.61
N ASP A 427 4.97 29.07 26.47
CA ASP A 427 4.54 30.09 25.50
C ASP A 427 3.55 31.06 26.11
N GLY A 428 2.55 30.58 26.89
CA GLY A 428 1.62 31.43 27.62
C GLY A 428 2.29 32.28 28.70
N LEU A 429 3.33 31.76 29.37
CA LEU A 429 4.12 32.52 30.33
C LEU A 429 5.05 33.55 29.65
N GLU A 430 5.50 33.29 28.41
CA GLU A 430 6.30 34.23 27.62
C GLU A 430 5.47 35.47 27.24
N GLU A 431 4.24 35.25 26.76
CA GLU A 431 3.28 36.32 26.49
C GLU A 431 2.98 37.16 27.74
N ALA A 432 2.72 36.50 28.88
CA ALA A 432 2.47 37.18 30.15
C ALA A 432 3.69 37.99 30.66
N LYS A 433 4.90 37.49 30.40
CA LYS A 433 6.16 38.19 30.76
C LYS A 433 6.35 39.44 29.88
N GLU A 434 6.10 39.29 28.55
CA GLU A 434 6.16 40.46 27.65
C GLU A 434 5.14 41.52 28.03
N GLU A 435 3.92 41.17 28.42
CA GLU A 435 2.94 42.09 28.91
C GLU A 435 3.36 42.77 30.22
N ALA A 436 3.98 42.04 31.17
CA ALA A 436 4.48 42.58 32.41
C ALA A 436 5.63 43.56 32.16
N ILE A 437 6.51 43.29 31.19
CA ILE A 437 7.60 44.23 30.78
C ILE A 437 7.02 45.47 30.12
N LYS A 438 6.01 45.36 29.25
CA LYS A 438 5.32 46.49 28.62
C LYS A 438 4.60 47.39 29.64
N LYS A 439 4.22 46.83 30.81
CA LYS A 439 3.58 47.52 31.91
C LYS A 439 4.56 47.99 33.01
N GLU A 440 5.88 47.91 32.77
CA GLU A 440 7.00 48.25 33.69
C GLU A 440 6.96 47.52 35.04
N ALA A 441 6.25 46.38 35.12
CA ALA A 441 6.11 45.58 36.33
C ALA A 441 7.23 44.53 36.47
N TYR A 442 8.46 44.97 36.67
CA TYR A 442 9.68 44.14 36.66
C TYR A 442 9.71 43.05 37.74
N GLU A 443 9.09 43.26 38.91
CA GLU A 443 8.97 42.23 39.96
C GLU A 443 8.16 41.04 39.47
N LYS A 444 7.01 41.31 38.82
CA LYS A 444 6.17 40.25 38.24
C LYS A 444 6.85 39.53 37.10
N ALA A 445 7.58 40.24 36.25
CA ALA A 445 8.37 39.61 35.18
C ALA A 445 9.47 38.68 35.75
N GLY A 446 10.06 39.04 36.89
CA GLY A 446 11.02 38.20 37.62
C GLY A 446 10.40 36.95 38.21
N GLU A 447 9.17 37.01 38.74
CA GLU A 447 8.44 35.83 39.21
C GLU A 447 8.05 34.88 38.08
N ILE A 448 7.61 35.43 36.93
CA ILE A 448 7.28 34.66 35.74
C ILE A 448 8.53 33.95 35.21
N LYS A 449 9.67 34.62 35.18
CA LYS A 449 10.94 34.02 34.76
C LYS A 449 11.32 32.83 35.65
N LYS A 450 11.18 32.95 36.97
CA LYS A 450 11.42 31.81 37.88
C LYS A 450 10.45 30.67 37.68
N LYS A 451 9.20 30.89 37.25
CA LYS A 451 8.26 29.87 36.88
C LYS A 451 8.66 29.18 35.57
N GLN A 452 9.08 29.94 34.57
CA GLN A 452 9.59 29.39 33.31
C GLN A 452 10.82 28.50 33.52
N GLU A 453 11.78 28.91 34.38
CA GLU A 453 12.95 28.09 34.71
C GLU A 453 12.57 26.75 35.34
N LYS A 454 11.62 26.74 36.29
CA LYS A 454 11.12 25.53 36.90
C LYS A 454 10.42 24.60 35.90
N ILE A 455 9.70 25.15 34.93
CA ILE A 455 9.05 24.33 33.87
C ILE A 455 10.11 23.81 32.91
N ARG A 456 11.12 24.58 32.54
CA ARG A 456 12.25 24.12 31.73
C ARG A 456 13.03 22.99 32.41
N GLU A 457 13.25 23.07 33.73
CA GLU A 457 13.83 21.97 34.49
C GLU A 457 12.97 20.69 34.44
N LYS A 458 11.64 20.84 34.56
CA LYS A 458 10.71 19.72 34.44
C LYS A 458 10.73 19.11 33.03
N ILE A 459 10.82 19.93 31.99
CA ILE A 459 10.97 19.45 30.60
C ILE A 459 12.27 18.68 30.47
N ALA A 460 13.40 19.22 30.96
CA ALA A 460 14.70 18.56 30.91
C ALA A 460 14.70 17.20 31.62
N GLN A 461 14.13 17.14 32.84
CA GLN A 461 14.00 15.88 33.59
C GLN A 461 13.08 14.88 32.88
N THR A 462 11.99 15.35 32.28
CA THR A 462 11.05 14.50 31.54
C THR A 462 11.68 14.01 30.23
N MET A 463 12.45 14.85 29.55
CA MET A 463 13.21 14.48 28.36
C MET A 463 14.31 13.47 28.67
N GLU A 464 15.04 13.65 29.76
CA GLU A 464 16.09 12.70 30.18
C GLU A 464 15.49 11.32 30.53
N LYS A 465 14.37 11.31 31.26
CA LYS A 465 13.63 10.04 31.55
C LYS A 465 13.15 9.39 30.27
N TRP A 466 12.56 10.18 29.38
CA TRP A 466 12.05 9.66 28.09
C TRP A 466 13.20 9.13 27.21
N GLN A 467 14.36 9.78 27.21
CA GLN A 467 15.53 9.29 26.49
C GLN A 467 16.06 7.96 27.05
N LYS A 468 16.13 7.83 28.38
CA LYS A 468 16.52 6.58 29.05
C LYS A 468 15.49 5.47 28.82
N ASP A 469 14.21 5.79 28.90
CA ASP A 469 13.13 4.85 28.61
C ASP A 469 13.13 4.42 27.12
N LYS A 470 13.49 5.32 26.22
CA LYS A 470 13.62 5.05 24.78
C LYS A 470 14.74 4.07 24.46
N GLU A 471 15.89 4.18 25.15
CA GLU A 471 17.03 3.28 24.96
C GLU A 471 16.79 1.89 25.54
N THR A 472 15.96 1.80 26.58
CA THR A 472 15.68 0.53 27.29
C THR A 472 14.45 -0.21 26.74
N ARG A 473 13.58 0.48 25.99
CA ARG A 473 12.30 -0.07 25.54
C ARG A 473 12.52 -0.92 24.30
N LYS A 474 12.36 -2.22 24.42
CA LYS A 474 12.25 -3.11 23.27
C LYS A 474 10.97 -2.76 22.48
N LEU A 475 11.12 -2.42 21.22
CA LEU A 475 10.02 -2.17 20.31
C LEU A 475 9.58 -3.52 19.75
N ILE A 476 8.37 -3.95 20.11
CA ILE A 476 7.82 -5.23 19.71
C ILE A 476 6.59 -4.99 18.86
N VAL A 477 6.52 -5.65 17.72
CA VAL A 477 5.33 -5.72 16.86
C VAL A 477 4.56 -6.99 17.22
N SER A 478 3.35 -6.83 17.75
CA SER A 478 2.44 -7.92 18.10
C SER A 478 1.25 -7.96 17.15
N ASP A 479 0.36 -8.92 17.34
CA ASP A 479 -0.92 -9.03 16.64
C ASP A 479 -1.81 -7.78 16.77
N ASN A 480 -1.68 -7.05 17.88
CA ASN A 480 -2.44 -5.82 18.12
C ASN A 480 -2.03 -4.69 17.17
N GLU A 481 -0.75 -4.51 16.94
CA GLU A 481 -0.24 -3.48 16.01
C GLU A 481 -0.65 -3.80 14.58
N ILE A 482 -0.62 -5.07 14.19
CA ILE A 482 -1.13 -5.52 12.88
C ILE A 482 -2.64 -5.23 12.77
N ALA A 483 -3.43 -5.58 13.80
CA ALA A 483 -4.86 -5.30 13.82
C ALA A 483 -5.18 -3.79 13.74
N ASP A 484 -4.34 -2.95 14.34
CA ASP A 484 -4.46 -1.49 14.25
C ASP A 484 -4.20 -0.96 12.83
N VAL A 485 -3.24 -1.55 12.09
CA VAL A 485 -2.98 -1.18 10.68
C VAL A 485 -4.13 -1.62 9.80
N VAL A 486 -4.58 -2.88 9.94
CA VAL A 486 -5.74 -3.39 9.21
C VAL A 486 -6.97 -2.52 9.48
N SER A 487 -7.18 -2.10 10.74
CA SER A 487 -8.28 -1.20 11.10
C SER A 487 -8.16 0.16 10.42
N GLY A 488 -6.94 0.68 10.26
CA GLY A 488 -6.67 1.92 9.53
C GLY A 488 -7.02 1.82 8.04
N TRP A 489 -6.63 0.74 7.38
CA TRP A 489 -6.87 0.52 5.95
C TRP A 489 -8.33 0.23 5.62
N THR A 490 -8.93 -0.67 6.40
CA THR A 490 -10.28 -1.16 6.14
C THR A 490 -11.37 -0.35 6.84
N ARG A 491 -11.00 0.52 7.77
CA ARG A 491 -11.89 1.26 8.68
C ARG A 491 -12.73 0.36 9.59
N ILE A 492 -12.29 -0.88 9.78
CA ILE A 492 -12.95 -1.86 10.64
C ILE A 492 -12.18 -1.87 11.96
N PRO A 493 -12.82 -1.67 13.11
CA PRO A 493 -12.15 -1.73 14.39
C PRO A 493 -11.80 -3.18 14.77
N VAL A 494 -10.80 -3.78 14.09
CA VAL A 494 -10.39 -5.18 14.26
C VAL A 494 -9.96 -5.47 15.69
N ARG A 495 -9.31 -4.49 16.36
CA ARG A 495 -8.84 -4.63 17.75
C ARG A 495 -9.96 -4.69 18.79
N LYS A 496 -11.11 -4.04 18.53
CA LYS A 496 -12.27 -4.05 19.44
C LYS A 496 -13.17 -5.28 19.27
N LEU A 497 -12.92 -6.10 18.23
CA LEU A 497 -13.81 -7.19 17.84
C LEU A 497 -13.76 -8.42 18.76
N ALA A 498 -12.73 -8.61 19.59
CA ALA A 498 -12.58 -9.84 20.33
C ALA A 498 -13.39 -9.91 21.63
N GLU A 499 -13.45 -8.85 22.44
CA GLU A 499 -14.16 -8.86 23.73
C GLU A 499 -15.47 -8.05 23.71
N GLU A 500 -15.43 -6.81 23.20
CA GLU A 500 -16.63 -5.96 23.11
C GLU A 500 -17.66 -6.45 22.07
N GLU A 501 -17.21 -7.14 21.01
CA GLU A 501 -18.11 -7.70 20.00
C GLU A 501 -18.93 -8.85 20.56
N SER A 502 -18.35 -9.69 21.39
CA SER A 502 -19.07 -10.78 22.05
C SER A 502 -20.17 -10.25 22.96
N GLU A 503 -19.93 -9.16 23.69
CA GLU A 503 -20.96 -8.50 24.50
C GLU A 503 -22.01 -7.78 23.64
N ARG A 504 -21.60 -7.07 22.59
CA ARG A 504 -22.53 -6.44 21.64
C ARG A 504 -23.41 -7.45 20.95
N LEU A 505 -22.86 -8.59 20.50
CA LEU A 505 -23.64 -9.67 19.91
C LEU A 505 -24.60 -10.32 20.90
N ARG A 506 -24.21 -10.43 22.19
CA ARG A 506 -25.15 -10.90 23.25
C ARG A 506 -26.30 -9.93 23.43
N ASN A 507 -26.02 -8.63 23.44
CA ASN A 507 -26.98 -7.57 23.70
C ASN A 507 -27.62 -6.99 22.42
N LEU A 508 -27.38 -7.63 21.24
CA LEU A 508 -27.81 -7.11 19.94
C LEU A 508 -29.32 -6.84 19.90
N GLU A 509 -30.14 -7.72 20.49
CA GLU A 509 -31.59 -7.54 20.59
C GLU A 509 -31.95 -6.24 21.34
N GLY A 510 -31.33 -6.00 22.48
CA GLY A 510 -31.55 -4.78 23.27
C GLY A 510 -31.12 -3.50 22.52
N ILE A 511 -30.00 -3.57 21.77
CA ILE A 511 -29.51 -2.44 20.96
C ILE A 511 -30.49 -2.14 19.82
N LEU A 512 -31.00 -3.15 19.15
CA LEU A 512 -31.96 -2.97 18.06
C LEU A 512 -33.31 -2.42 18.57
N HIS A 513 -33.78 -2.87 19.72
CA HIS A 513 -35.02 -2.37 20.35
C HIS A 513 -34.93 -0.91 20.84
N GLN A 514 -33.73 -0.34 21.01
CA GLN A 514 -33.59 1.10 21.29
C GLN A 514 -34.09 1.99 20.15
N ARG A 515 -34.07 1.46 18.90
CA ARG A 515 -34.53 2.20 17.70
C ARG A 515 -35.79 1.64 17.07
N VAL A 516 -36.00 0.33 17.21
CA VAL A 516 -37.13 -0.37 16.59
C VAL A 516 -38.09 -0.84 17.69
N VAL A 517 -39.27 -0.26 17.68
CA VAL A 517 -40.34 -0.59 18.63
C VAL A 517 -41.22 -1.69 18.07
N GLY A 518 -41.54 -2.70 18.87
CA GLY A 518 -42.20 -3.91 18.42
C GLY A 518 -41.32 -4.78 17.55
N GLN A 519 -41.94 -5.67 16.78
CA GLN A 519 -41.25 -6.56 15.84
C GLN A 519 -40.25 -7.54 16.54
N GLU A 520 -40.59 -8.02 17.75
CA GLU A 520 -39.71 -8.87 18.57
C GLU A 520 -39.23 -10.12 17.82
N GLU A 521 -40.11 -10.75 17.01
CA GLU A 521 -39.76 -11.92 16.22
C GLU A 521 -38.69 -11.61 15.16
N ALA A 522 -38.84 -10.44 14.49
CA ALA A 522 -37.89 -9.99 13.50
C ALA A 522 -36.51 -9.73 14.12
N VAL A 523 -36.47 -9.00 15.24
CA VAL A 523 -35.24 -8.68 15.96
C VAL A 523 -34.54 -9.93 16.47
N THR A 524 -35.31 -10.86 17.03
CA THR A 524 -34.78 -12.14 17.57
C THR A 524 -34.23 -13.03 16.44
N ALA A 525 -34.95 -13.16 15.32
CA ALA A 525 -34.52 -13.98 14.18
C ALA A 525 -33.21 -13.44 13.56
N ILE A 526 -33.12 -12.13 13.33
CA ILE A 526 -31.91 -11.46 12.82
C ILE A 526 -30.74 -11.66 13.79
N SER A 527 -30.97 -11.43 15.07
CA SER A 527 -29.91 -11.53 16.07
C SER A 527 -29.34 -12.95 16.16
N LYS A 528 -30.21 -13.97 16.08
CA LYS A 528 -29.79 -15.39 16.05
C LYS A 528 -29.01 -15.71 14.79
N ALA A 529 -29.45 -15.28 13.61
CA ALA A 529 -28.78 -15.55 12.35
C ALA A 529 -27.39 -14.88 12.30
N ILE A 530 -27.28 -13.64 12.76
CA ILE A 530 -26.00 -12.91 12.83
C ILE A 530 -25.04 -13.57 13.82
N ARG A 531 -25.52 -13.97 15.00
CA ARG A 531 -24.69 -14.73 15.95
C ARG A 531 -24.14 -16.00 15.32
N ARG A 532 -24.95 -16.79 14.59
CA ARG A 532 -24.49 -18.00 13.86
C ARG A 532 -23.40 -17.66 12.85
N GLY A 533 -23.60 -16.60 12.06
CA GLY A 533 -22.64 -16.17 11.04
C GLY A 533 -21.29 -15.73 11.63
N ARG A 534 -21.32 -14.99 12.74
CA ARG A 534 -20.10 -14.44 13.36
C ARG A 534 -19.30 -15.47 14.18
N VAL A 535 -19.95 -16.45 14.80
CA VAL A 535 -19.26 -17.52 15.53
C VAL A 535 -18.60 -18.54 14.59
N GLY A 536 -18.79 -18.42 13.28
CA GLY A 536 -18.16 -19.31 12.30
C GLY A 536 -18.89 -20.65 12.08
N LEU A 537 -20.13 -20.78 12.52
CA LEU A 537 -20.96 -21.96 12.30
C LEU A 537 -21.62 -21.99 10.91
N LYS A 538 -21.45 -20.93 10.11
CA LYS A 538 -21.96 -20.79 8.76
C LYS A 538 -20.87 -21.09 7.73
N ASP A 539 -21.26 -21.51 6.53
CA ASP A 539 -20.35 -21.68 5.40
C ASP A 539 -19.56 -20.38 5.14
N PRO A 540 -18.23 -20.41 5.20
CA PRO A 540 -17.38 -19.22 5.03
C PRO A 540 -17.49 -18.60 3.62
N LYS A 541 -18.06 -19.31 2.65
CA LYS A 541 -18.29 -18.81 1.30
C LYS A 541 -19.50 -17.87 1.21
N ARG A 542 -20.44 -17.93 2.14
CA ARG A 542 -21.70 -17.18 2.10
C ARG A 542 -21.62 -15.84 2.85
N PRO A 543 -22.49 -14.86 2.52
CA PRO A 543 -22.62 -13.62 3.30
C PRO A 543 -22.90 -13.88 4.78
N ILE A 544 -22.58 -12.92 5.68
CA ILE A 544 -22.82 -13.04 7.14
C ILE A 544 -24.27 -13.39 7.44
N GLY A 545 -25.22 -12.75 6.73
CA GLY A 545 -26.66 -13.01 6.83
C GLY A 545 -27.40 -12.56 5.58
N SER A 546 -28.43 -13.29 5.20
CA SER A 546 -29.33 -12.95 4.11
C SER A 546 -30.78 -13.01 4.59
N PHE A 547 -31.51 -11.90 4.46
CA PHE A 547 -32.83 -11.72 5.03
C PHE A 547 -33.80 -11.21 4.00
N LEU A 548 -35.03 -11.74 4.01
CA LEU A 548 -36.16 -11.21 3.25
C LEU A 548 -37.20 -10.65 4.23
N PHE A 549 -37.40 -9.34 4.20
CA PHE A 549 -38.37 -8.62 5.04
C PHE A 549 -39.67 -8.43 4.28
N LEU A 550 -40.72 -9.04 4.75
CA LEU A 550 -42.06 -8.98 4.17
C LEU A 550 -43.01 -8.14 5.03
N GLY A 551 -43.88 -7.39 4.44
CA GLY A 551 -44.93 -6.65 5.18
C GLY A 551 -45.29 -5.30 4.56
N PRO A 552 -46.31 -4.61 5.10
CA PRO A 552 -46.80 -3.35 4.57
C PRO A 552 -45.77 -2.23 4.71
N THR A 553 -46.01 -1.12 4.06
CA THR A 553 -45.16 0.06 4.17
C THR A 553 -45.29 0.70 5.56
N GLY A 554 -44.14 1.24 6.07
CA GLY A 554 -44.18 2.02 7.31
C GLY A 554 -44.11 1.19 8.61
N VAL A 555 -43.87 -0.13 8.56
CA VAL A 555 -43.76 -1.02 9.73
C VAL A 555 -42.37 -1.12 10.33
N GLY A 556 -41.38 -0.46 9.73
CA GLY A 556 -40.03 -0.41 10.29
C GLY A 556 -38.96 -1.23 9.54
N LYS A 557 -39.22 -1.83 8.35
CA LYS A 557 -38.26 -2.65 7.59
C LYS A 557 -36.93 -1.93 7.34
N THR A 558 -36.98 -0.74 6.78
CA THR A 558 -35.79 0.09 6.48
C THR A 558 -35.12 0.61 7.76
N GLU A 559 -35.90 0.92 8.82
CA GLU A 559 -35.34 1.40 10.08
C GLU A 559 -34.56 0.30 10.81
N LEU A 560 -35.07 -0.94 10.77
CA LEU A 560 -34.34 -2.10 11.31
C LEU A 560 -33.02 -2.35 10.55
N SER A 561 -33.02 -2.14 9.22
CA SER A 561 -31.79 -2.23 8.42
C SER A 561 -30.74 -1.18 8.81
N LYS A 562 -31.19 0.06 9.10
CA LYS A 562 -30.31 1.14 9.60
C LYS A 562 -29.79 0.85 11.01
N ALA A 563 -30.69 0.43 11.92
CA ALA A 563 -30.34 0.05 13.28
C ALA A 563 -29.31 -1.09 13.30
N LEU A 564 -29.47 -2.06 12.39
CA LEU A 564 -28.54 -3.17 12.23
C LEU A 564 -27.17 -2.70 11.71
N SER A 565 -27.16 -1.79 10.73
CA SER A 565 -25.92 -1.21 10.22
C SER A 565 -25.15 -0.48 11.32
N GLU A 566 -25.82 0.32 12.12
CA GLU A 566 -25.20 1.03 13.25
C GLU A 566 -24.72 0.06 14.34
N ALA A 567 -25.51 -0.96 14.68
CA ALA A 567 -25.16 -1.95 15.72
C ALA A 567 -23.95 -2.79 15.33
N MET A 568 -23.87 -3.20 14.04
CA MET A 568 -22.82 -4.10 13.55
C MET A 568 -21.55 -3.39 13.08
N PHE A 569 -21.70 -2.23 12.42
CA PHE A 569 -20.61 -1.53 11.75
C PHE A 569 -20.30 -0.16 12.37
N GLY A 570 -21.04 0.24 13.42
CA GLY A 570 -20.79 1.48 14.18
C GLY A 570 -21.29 2.76 13.51
N THR A 571 -21.76 2.69 12.27
CA THR A 571 -22.27 3.85 11.52
C THR A 571 -23.47 3.48 10.65
N GLU A 572 -24.45 4.40 10.53
CA GLU A 572 -25.55 4.25 9.57
C GLU A 572 -25.06 4.30 8.11
N ASN A 573 -23.93 4.96 7.86
CA ASN A 573 -23.37 5.13 6.52
C ASN A 573 -22.82 3.82 5.92
N ALA A 574 -22.67 2.76 6.73
CA ALA A 574 -22.35 1.43 6.26
C ALA A 574 -23.55 0.72 5.59
N LEU A 575 -24.70 1.40 5.45
CA LEU A 575 -25.87 0.92 4.71
C LEU A 575 -25.82 1.34 3.23
N ILE A 576 -25.66 0.36 2.33
CA ILE A 576 -25.80 0.56 0.88
C ILE A 576 -27.26 0.26 0.51
N ARG A 577 -28.04 1.29 0.20
CA ARG A 577 -29.40 1.10 -0.29
C ARG A 577 -29.43 1.06 -1.82
N VAL A 578 -30.13 0.06 -2.35
CA VAL A 578 -30.38 -0.15 -3.78
C VAL A 578 -31.88 -0.28 -3.98
N ASP A 579 -32.49 0.67 -4.67
CA ASP A 579 -33.93 0.66 -4.98
C ASP A 579 -34.15 -0.17 -6.26
N MET A 580 -34.90 -1.25 -6.14
CA MET A 580 -35.14 -2.16 -7.27
C MET A 580 -36.08 -1.59 -8.31
N SER A 581 -36.78 -0.49 -8.02
CA SER A 581 -37.54 0.23 -9.02
C SER A 581 -36.69 0.83 -10.14
N GLU A 582 -35.39 1.06 -9.89
CA GLU A 582 -34.42 1.51 -10.89
C GLU A 582 -33.89 0.35 -11.77
N TYR A 583 -34.17 -0.90 -11.39
CA TYR A 583 -33.62 -2.12 -12.02
C TYR A 583 -34.74 -3.01 -12.62
N MET A 584 -35.79 -2.40 -13.11
CA MET A 584 -36.97 -3.09 -13.75
C MET A 584 -36.64 -3.57 -15.17
N GLU A 585 -35.70 -2.90 -15.85
CA GLU A 585 -35.37 -3.17 -17.25
C GLU A 585 -34.12 -4.05 -17.36
N LYS A 586 -34.03 -4.85 -18.43
CA LYS A 586 -32.88 -5.74 -18.70
C LYS A 586 -31.56 -5.00 -18.74
N HIS A 587 -31.51 -3.80 -19.32
CA HIS A 587 -30.30 -2.98 -19.40
C HIS A 587 -29.84 -2.41 -18.04
N SER A 588 -30.74 -2.35 -17.08
CA SER A 588 -30.40 -1.85 -15.73
C SER A 588 -29.49 -2.80 -14.95
N VAL A 589 -29.47 -4.09 -15.30
CA VAL A 589 -28.54 -5.08 -14.71
C VAL A 589 -27.09 -4.70 -14.97
N SER A 590 -26.78 -4.18 -16.17
CA SER A 590 -25.44 -3.68 -16.49
C SER A 590 -25.01 -2.50 -15.62
N LYS A 591 -25.95 -1.69 -15.11
CA LYS A 591 -25.64 -0.63 -14.14
C LYS A 591 -25.19 -1.19 -12.78
N MET A 592 -25.66 -2.40 -12.42
CA MET A 592 -25.32 -3.04 -11.14
C MET A 592 -23.91 -3.61 -11.13
N ILE A 593 -23.51 -4.34 -12.18
CA ILE A 593 -22.24 -5.09 -12.28
C ILE A 593 -21.24 -4.50 -13.29
N GLY A 594 -21.65 -3.52 -14.10
CA GLY A 594 -20.86 -2.93 -15.18
C GLY A 594 -21.33 -3.36 -16.57
N SER A 595 -21.03 -2.54 -17.57
CA SER A 595 -21.35 -2.83 -18.98
C SER A 595 -20.31 -3.78 -19.59
N PRO A 596 -20.71 -4.73 -20.46
CA PRO A 596 -19.75 -5.58 -21.18
C PRO A 596 -18.79 -4.76 -22.05
N PRO A 597 -17.61 -5.32 -22.39
CA PRO A 597 -16.65 -4.65 -23.27
C PRO A 597 -17.30 -4.21 -24.61
N GLY A 598 -17.07 -2.97 -25.01
CA GLY A 598 -17.62 -2.40 -26.24
C GLY A 598 -18.94 -1.65 -26.10
N TYR A 599 -19.55 -1.61 -24.92
CA TYR A 599 -20.74 -0.79 -24.65
C TYR A 599 -20.38 0.50 -23.89
N VAL A 600 -21.19 1.54 -24.09
CA VAL A 600 -21.04 2.82 -23.40
C VAL A 600 -21.14 2.60 -21.87
N GLY A 601 -20.20 3.17 -21.10
CA GLY A 601 -20.13 3.00 -19.63
C GLY A 601 -19.31 1.79 -19.14
N TYR A 602 -18.53 1.15 -20.02
CA TYR A 602 -17.63 0.07 -19.61
C TYR A 602 -16.57 0.53 -18.57
N ASP A 603 -16.04 1.74 -18.74
CA ASP A 603 -15.00 2.29 -17.86
C ASP A 603 -15.54 2.76 -16.50
N GLU A 604 -16.86 3.01 -16.39
CA GLU A 604 -17.48 3.54 -15.16
C GLU A 604 -17.68 2.47 -14.07
N GLY A 605 -17.57 1.17 -14.41
CA GLY A 605 -17.80 0.06 -13.49
C GLY A 605 -19.27 -0.06 -13.05
N GLY A 606 -19.61 -1.13 -12.32
CA GLY A 606 -20.98 -1.31 -11.80
C GLY A 606 -21.21 -0.55 -10.49
N GLN A 607 -22.38 0.06 -10.35
CA GLN A 607 -22.70 0.86 -9.15
C GLN A 607 -22.70 0.05 -7.86
N LEU A 608 -23.20 -1.18 -7.87
CA LEU A 608 -23.20 -2.06 -6.70
C LEU A 608 -21.80 -2.62 -6.48
N SER A 609 -21.19 -3.16 -7.53
CA SER A 609 -19.86 -3.76 -7.45
C SER A 609 -18.83 -2.79 -6.91
N GLU A 610 -18.84 -1.55 -7.39
CA GLU A 610 -17.87 -0.52 -6.95
C GLU A 610 -18.15 -0.04 -5.50
N LYS A 611 -19.42 0.11 -5.09
CA LYS A 611 -19.77 0.47 -3.71
C LYS A 611 -19.35 -0.62 -2.72
N VAL A 612 -19.56 -1.89 -3.06
CA VAL A 612 -19.17 -3.03 -2.19
C VAL A 612 -17.67 -3.22 -2.18
N ARG A 613 -16.99 -3.06 -3.31
CA ARG A 613 -15.53 -3.10 -3.38
C ARG A 613 -14.86 -2.07 -2.46
N ARG A 614 -15.42 -0.84 -2.42
CA ARG A 614 -14.93 0.23 -1.54
C ARG A 614 -15.31 0.03 -0.07
N ASN A 615 -16.43 -0.63 0.18
CA ASN A 615 -16.94 -0.89 1.53
C ASN A 615 -17.36 -2.36 1.65
N PRO A 616 -16.42 -3.29 1.80
CA PRO A 616 -16.72 -4.73 1.86
C PRO A 616 -17.44 -5.14 3.15
N TYR A 617 -17.50 -4.24 4.13
CA TYR A 617 -18.21 -4.40 5.40
C TYR A 617 -19.40 -3.46 5.45
N CYS A 618 -20.54 -3.96 5.04
CA CYS A 618 -21.74 -3.13 4.94
C CYS A 618 -23.03 -3.98 5.04
N VAL A 619 -24.13 -3.29 5.30
CA VAL A 619 -25.47 -3.82 5.08
C VAL A 619 -25.90 -3.40 3.68
N ILE A 620 -26.31 -4.35 2.86
CA ILE A 620 -26.87 -4.07 1.54
C ILE A 620 -28.38 -4.26 1.64
N LEU A 621 -29.11 -3.18 1.38
CA LEU A 621 -30.58 -3.18 1.39
C LEU A 621 -31.08 -3.09 -0.04
N PHE A 622 -31.66 -4.17 -0.54
CA PHE A 622 -32.42 -4.21 -1.78
C PHE A 622 -33.89 -3.90 -1.47
N ASP A 623 -34.31 -2.69 -1.78
CA ASP A 623 -35.67 -2.22 -1.46
C ASP A 623 -36.63 -2.55 -2.62
N GLU A 624 -37.83 -3.06 -2.32
CA GLU A 624 -38.88 -3.44 -3.28
C GLU A 624 -38.43 -4.51 -4.29
N ILE A 625 -37.80 -5.62 -3.78
CA ILE A 625 -37.16 -6.66 -4.60
C ILE A 625 -38.14 -7.30 -5.63
N GLU A 626 -39.46 -7.29 -5.39
CA GLU A 626 -40.47 -7.78 -6.30
C GLU A 626 -40.51 -7.02 -7.63
N LYS A 627 -39.98 -5.81 -7.68
CA LYS A 627 -39.93 -4.99 -8.90
C LYS A 627 -38.73 -5.26 -9.78
N ALA A 628 -37.74 -6.00 -9.26
CA ALA A 628 -36.49 -6.28 -9.97
C ALA A 628 -36.70 -7.14 -11.21
N HIS A 629 -35.92 -6.87 -12.27
CA HIS A 629 -35.88 -7.74 -13.45
C HIS A 629 -35.42 -9.16 -13.07
N PRO A 630 -35.90 -10.23 -13.72
CA PRO A 630 -35.48 -11.60 -13.43
C PRO A 630 -33.97 -11.87 -13.44
N ASP A 631 -33.23 -11.17 -14.26
CA ASP A 631 -31.75 -11.33 -14.32
C ASP A 631 -31.04 -10.83 -13.05
N VAL A 632 -31.63 -9.90 -12.28
CA VAL A 632 -31.11 -9.47 -10.97
C VAL A 632 -31.11 -10.65 -9.99
N PHE A 633 -32.13 -11.50 -10.02
CA PHE A 633 -32.18 -12.69 -9.17
C PHE A 633 -31.07 -13.68 -9.47
N ASN A 634 -30.64 -13.78 -10.73
CA ASN A 634 -29.51 -14.65 -11.11
C ASN A 634 -28.19 -14.14 -10.47
N ILE A 635 -27.98 -12.82 -10.42
CA ILE A 635 -26.82 -12.22 -9.75
C ILE A 635 -26.93 -12.45 -8.24
N LEU A 636 -28.11 -12.25 -7.66
CA LEU A 636 -28.31 -12.46 -6.22
C LEU A 636 -28.13 -13.92 -5.84
N LEU A 637 -28.49 -14.88 -6.69
CA LEU A 637 -28.23 -16.30 -6.47
C LEU A 637 -26.74 -16.56 -6.35
N GLN A 638 -25.93 -15.98 -7.24
CA GLN A 638 -24.47 -16.10 -7.17
C GLN A 638 -23.90 -15.49 -5.86
N VAL A 639 -24.41 -14.32 -5.47
CA VAL A 639 -24.01 -13.69 -4.19
C VAL A 639 -24.36 -14.55 -2.99
N LEU A 640 -25.57 -15.13 -2.97
CA LEU A 640 -26.06 -15.92 -1.84
C LEU A 640 -25.37 -17.29 -1.71
N ASP A 641 -24.89 -17.88 -2.80
CA ASP A 641 -24.20 -19.17 -2.79
C ASP A 641 -22.69 -19.05 -2.67
N ASP A 642 -22.10 -18.30 -3.60
CA ASP A 642 -20.63 -18.21 -3.74
C ASP A 642 -20.05 -17.04 -2.95
N GLY A 643 -20.90 -16.12 -2.46
CA GLY A 643 -20.47 -14.92 -1.73
C GLY A 643 -19.65 -13.94 -2.55
N HIS A 644 -19.65 -14.06 -3.88
CA HIS A 644 -18.97 -13.11 -4.75
C HIS A 644 -19.69 -12.95 -6.08
N ILE A 645 -19.42 -11.84 -6.76
CA ILE A 645 -19.84 -11.63 -8.15
C ILE A 645 -18.58 -11.30 -8.98
N THR A 646 -18.64 -11.60 -10.27
CA THR A 646 -17.64 -11.13 -11.22
C THR A 646 -18.21 -9.91 -11.93
N ASP A 647 -17.51 -8.76 -11.85
CA ASP A 647 -17.91 -7.55 -12.54
C ASP A 647 -17.59 -7.66 -14.06
N ALA A 648 -18.04 -6.68 -14.82
CA ALA A 648 -17.83 -6.64 -16.27
C ALA A 648 -16.34 -6.50 -16.67
N GLN A 649 -15.48 -6.11 -15.74
CA GLN A 649 -14.03 -6.03 -15.92
C GLN A 649 -13.31 -7.34 -15.54
N GLY A 650 -14.06 -8.38 -15.16
CA GLY A 650 -13.52 -9.69 -14.75
C GLY A 650 -13.02 -9.75 -13.31
N ARG A 651 -13.23 -8.70 -12.51
CA ARG A 651 -12.80 -8.65 -11.11
C ARG A 651 -13.83 -9.36 -10.22
N LYS A 652 -13.35 -10.15 -9.27
CA LYS A 652 -14.18 -10.77 -8.24
C LYS A 652 -14.46 -9.79 -7.12
N ILE A 653 -15.72 -9.51 -6.87
CA ILE A 653 -16.18 -8.64 -5.78
C ILE A 653 -16.76 -9.51 -4.68
N ASP A 654 -16.20 -9.41 -3.48
CA ASP A 654 -16.53 -10.26 -2.35
C ASP A 654 -17.68 -9.67 -1.51
N PHE A 655 -18.68 -10.52 -1.22
CA PHE A 655 -19.84 -10.22 -0.38
C PHE A 655 -19.88 -11.02 0.92
N LYS A 656 -18.84 -11.84 1.21
CA LYS A 656 -18.81 -12.72 2.38
C LYS A 656 -18.95 -11.97 3.70
N ASN A 657 -18.46 -10.75 3.74
CA ASN A 657 -18.48 -9.90 4.92
C ASN A 657 -19.66 -8.91 4.93
N THR A 658 -20.65 -9.06 4.05
CA THR A 658 -21.83 -8.22 3.98
C THR A 658 -23.03 -8.88 4.65
N ILE A 659 -24.01 -8.06 5.04
CA ILE A 659 -25.34 -8.49 5.44
C ILE A 659 -26.30 -8.06 4.35
N ILE A 660 -27.02 -9.02 3.79
CA ILE A 660 -27.96 -8.78 2.69
C ILE A 660 -29.38 -8.72 3.23
N ILE A 661 -30.06 -7.64 2.99
CA ILE A 661 -31.47 -7.43 3.36
C ILE A 661 -32.25 -7.10 2.10
N MET A 662 -33.30 -7.85 1.85
CA MET A 662 -34.25 -7.62 0.76
C MET A 662 -35.59 -7.24 1.37
N THR A 663 -36.22 -6.17 0.93
CA THR A 663 -37.58 -5.81 1.39
C THR A 663 -38.58 -6.07 0.29
N SER A 664 -39.75 -6.53 0.67
CA SER A 664 -40.90 -6.69 -0.23
C SER A 664 -42.19 -6.30 0.45
N ASN A 665 -43.10 -5.80 -0.36
CA ASN A 665 -44.48 -5.50 0.04
C ASN A 665 -45.43 -6.64 -0.37
N ALA A 666 -44.90 -7.77 -0.88
CA ALA A 666 -45.69 -8.93 -1.23
C ALA A 666 -46.49 -9.45 -0.02
N GLY A 667 -47.75 -9.74 -0.20
CA GLY A 667 -48.66 -10.20 0.84
C GLY A 667 -49.14 -9.13 1.82
N ALA A 668 -48.81 -7.85 1.60
CA ALA A 668 -49.24 -6.76 2.48
C ALA A 668 -50.75 -6.67 2.70
N GLU A 669 -51.54 -6.94 1.66
CA GLU A 669 -53.03 -6.96 1.77
C GLU A 669 -53.52 -8.05 2.72
N ASN A 670 -52.88 -9.20 2.76
CA ASN A 670 -53.20 -10.30 3.66
C ASN A 670 -52.85 -9.99 5.14
N ILE A 671 -51.94 -9.06 5.35
CA ILE A 671 -51.53 -8.57 6.69
C ILE A 671 -52.49 -7.50 7.17
N ILE A 672 -52.92 -6.57 6.28
CA ILE A 672 -53.81 -5.44 6.63
C ILE A 672 -55.26 -5.89 6.81
N SER A 673 -55.73 -6.83 6.00
CA SER A 673 -57.12 -7.28 6.02
C SER A 673 -57.16 -8.82 6.04
N PRO A 674 -56.96 -9.48 7.16
CA PRO A 674 -57.06 -10.93 7.25
C PRO A 674 -58.52 -11.35 7.01
N LYS A 675 -58.83 -11.87 5.80
CA LYS A 675 -60.14 -12.44 5.50
C LYS A 675 -60.36 -13.66 6.35
N ARG A 676 -61.11 -13.55 7.44
CA ARG A 676 -61.55 -14.67 8.26
C ARG A 676 -62.65 -15.44 7.52
N LEU A 677 -62.36 -16.63 7.08
CA LEU A 677 -63.35 -17.63 6.65
C LEU A 677 -63.57 -18.56 7.83
N GLY A 678 -64.65 -18.32 8.61
CA GLY A 678 -65.07 -19.25 9.65
C GLY A 678 -65.58 -18.56 10.90
N PHE A 679 -66.73 -19.00 11.37
CA PHE A 679 -67.38 -18.57 12.59
C PHE A 679 -66.67 -19.16 13.83
N GLY A 680 -66.27 -18.28 14.76
CA GLY A 680 -66.13 -18.58 16.19
C GLY A 680 -65.07 -19.52 16.65
N MET A 681 -63.90 -18.91 17.04
CA MET A 681 -63.09 -19.44 18.13
C MET A 681 -62.25 -18.29 18.75
N VAL A 682 -62.06 -18.36 20.06
CA VAL A 682 -61.21 -17.44 20.84
C VAL A 682 -59.83 -17.38 20.21
N SER A 683 -59.39 -16.17 19.76
CA SER A 683 -58.16 -15.97 19.03
C SER A 683 -56.94 -16.06 19.97
N ASP A 684 -56.16 -17.10 19.81
CA ASP A 684 -54.82 -17.13 20.32
C ASP A 684 -53.94 -16.29 19.36
N ALA A 685 -53.37 -15.18 19.86
CA ALA A 685 -52.60 -14.24 19.04
C ALA A 685 -51.47 -14.91 18.25
N LYS A 686 -50.92 -16.03 18.75
CA LYS A 686 -49.89 -16.83 18.05
C LYS A 686 -50.45 -17.65 16.87
N ALA A 687 -51.72 -18.15 17.03
CA ALA A 687 -52.32 -18.91 15.95
C ALA A 687 -52.72 -17.99 14.78
N ASP A 688 -53.23 -16.78 15.07
CA ASP A 688 -53.52 -15.76 14.07
C ASP A 688 -52.28 -15.31 13.30
N TYR A 689 -51.15 -15.19 13.98
CA TYR A 689 -49.87 -14.88 13.34
C TYR A 689 -49.40 -15.98 12.39
N ASN A 690 -49.37 -17.21 12.84
CA ASN A 690 -48.96 -18.34 11.99
C ASN A 690 -49.83 -18.47 10.74
N PHE A 691 -51.09 -18.29 10.86
CA PHE A 691 -52.03 -18.30 9.73
C PHE A 691 -51.77 -17.15 8.75
N MET A 692 -51.52 -15.96 9.24
CA MET A 692 -51.10 -14.82 8.43
C MET A 692 -49.78 -15.09 7.72
N LYS A 693 -48.79 -15.59 8.43
CA LYS A 693 -47.45 -15.96 7.91
C LYS A 693 -47.59 -16.98 6.77
N ASP A 694 -48.37 -18.02 6.94
CA ASP A 694 -48.52 -19.06 5.93
C ASP A 694 -49.13 -18.49 4.63
N ARG A 695 -50.10 -17.59 4.72
CA ARG A 695 -50.69 -16.93 3.56
C ARG A 695 -49.72 -16.00 2.84
N VAL A 696 -48.94 -15.22 3.59
CA VAL A 696 -47.92 -14.36 3.02
C VAL A 696 -46.88 -15.23 2.34
N MET A 697 -46.47 -16.35 2.95
CA MET A 697 -45.53 -17.30 2.38
C MET A 697 -46.04 -17.95 1.09
N ASP A 698 -47.31 -18.25 0.99
CA ASP A 698 -47.89 -18.80 -0.24
C ASP A 698 -47.87 -17.78 -1.39
N GLU A 699 -48.08 -16.51 -1.11
CA GLU A 699 -47.94 -15.45 -2.10
C GLU A 699 -46.48 -15.22 -2.52
N VAL A 700 -45.54 -15.24 -1.57
CA VAL A 700 -44.11 -15.16 -1.81
C VAL A 700 -43.61 -16.33 -2.68
N LYS A 701 -44.09 -17.56 -2.45
CA LYS A 701 -43.78 -18.74 -3.28
C LYS A 701 -44.32 -18.62 -4.73
N ARG A 702 -45.35 -17.81 -4.96
CA ARG A 702 -45.83 -17.53 -6.32
C ARG A 702 -45.00 -16.48 -7.05
N LEU A 703 -44.41 -15.51 -6.30
CA LEU A 703 -43.64 -14.41 -6.86
C LEU A 703 -42.17 -14.78 -7.08
N PHE A 704 -41.59 -15.53 -6.17
CA PHE A 704 -40.19 -15.86 -6.19
C PHE A 704 -39.96 -17.35 -6.46
N LYS A 705 -38.90 -17.67 -7.22
CA LYS A 705 -38.55 -19.06 -7.52
C LYS A 705 -38.14 -19.79 -6.23
N PRO A 706 -38.52 -21.07 -6.07
CA PRO A 706 -38.12 -21.86 -4.89
C PRO A 706 -36.62 -21.91 -4.66
N GLU A 707 -35.82 -21.91 -5.74
CA GLU A 707 -34.37 -21.89 -5.70
C GLU A 707 -33.84 -20.66 -4.97
N PHE A 708 -34.42 -19.48 -5.22
CA PHE A 708 -34.03 -18.24 -4.56
C PHE A 708 -34.41 -18.23 -3.08
N LEU A 709 -35.64 -18.64 -2.75
CA LEU A 709 -36.11 -18.67 -1.36
C LEU A 709 -35.32 -19.62 -0.47
N ASN A 710 -34.88 -20.78 -1.01
CA ASN A 710 -34.07 -21.76 -0.27
C ASN A 710 -32.64 -21.29 0.07
N ARG A 711 -32.16 -20.21 -0.54
CA ARG A 711 -30.84 -19.64 -0.29
C ARG A 711 -30.84 -18.48 0.70
N ILE A 712 -32.02 -18.00 1.06
CA ILE A 712 -32.20 -16.95 2.07
C ILE A 712 -32.13 -17.59 3.46
N ASP A 713 -31.35 -17.05 4.36
CA ASP A 713 -31.18 -17.57 5.72
C ASP A 713 -32.49 -17.49 6.54
N GLU A 714 -33.21 -16.35 6.47
CA GLU A 714 -34.44 -16.15 7.21
C GLU A 714 -35.41 -15.25 6.42
N ILE A 715 -36.65 -15.67 6.36
CA ILE A 715 -37.76 -14.89 5.83
C ILE A 715 -38.60 -14.36 6.99
N ILE A 716 -38.66 -13.05 7.11
CA ILE A 716 -39.22 -12.36 8.27
C ILE A 716 -40.44 -11.57 7.86
N VAL A 717 -41.60 -11.85 8.50
CA VAL A 717 -42.85 -11.16 8.29
C VAL A 717 -43.06 -10.10 9.36
N PHE A 718 -43.16 -8.84 8.97
CA PHE A 718 -43.38 -7.70 9.85
C PHE A 718 -44.86 -7.54 10.15
N HIS A 719 -45.17 -7.32 11.40
CA HIS A 719 -46.55 -7.10 11.84
C HIS A 719 -46.98 -5.66 11.62
N GLN A 720 -48.28 -5.46 11.56
CA GLN A 720 -48.89 -4.14 11.66
C GLN A 720 -48.59 -3.51 13.02
N LEU A 721 -48.32 -2.22 13.05
CA LEU A 721 -48.01 -1.50 14.29
C LEU A 721 -49.26 -1.23 15.10
N THR A 722 -49.25 -1.55 16.38
CA THR A 722 -50.35 -1.20 17.29
C THR A 722 -50.19 0.26 17.75
N ARG A 723 -51.26 0.83 18.31
CA ARG A 723 -51.24 2.20 18.87
C ARG A 723 -50.12 2.38 19.94
N GLU A 724 -49.84 1.34 20.74
CA GLU A 724 -48.77 1.35 21.72
C GLU A 724 -47.39 1.43 21.08
N HIS A 725 -47.18 0.69 20.00
CA HIS A 725 -45.94 0.76 19.21
C HIS A 725 -45.74 2.15 18.60
N ILE A 726 -46.82 2.78 18.09
CA ILE A 726 -46.78 4.15 17.54
C ILE A 726 -46.40 5.18 18.62
N LYS A 727 -46.89 4.99 19.88
CA LYS A 727 -46.49 5.84 21.00
C LYS A 727 -45.01 5.76 21.28
N GLY A 728 -44.44 4.55 21.34
CA GLY A 728 -43.02 4.36 21.51
C GLY A 728 -42.16 4.95 20.38
N ILE A 729 -42.64 4.84 19.11
CA ILE A 729 -42.00 5.45 17.94
C ILE A 729 -42.02 6.97 18.03
N ALA A 730 -43.15 7.57 18.40
CA ALA A 730 -43.27 9.01 18.61
C ALA A 730 -42.28 9.52 19.66
N ASP A 731 -42.13 8.80 20.79
CA ASP A 731 -41.16 9.16 21.83
C ASP A 731 -39.71 9.11 21.35
N ILE A 732 -39.33 8.11 20.56
CA ILE A 732 -37.99 8.01 19.97
C ILE A 732 -37.73 9.19 18.98
N MET A 733 -38.73 9.50 18.12
CA MET A 733 -38.61 10.58 17.15
C MET A 733 -38.49 11.95 17.85
N LEU A 734 -39.35 12.23 18.82
CA LEU A 734 -39.33 13.47 19.60
C LEU A 734 -38.06 13.59 20.43
N GLY A 735 -37.57 12.48 20.99
CA GLY A 735 -36.29 12.41 21.70
C GLY A 735 -35.10 12.73 20.79
N THR A 736 -35.13 12.26 19.54
CA THR A 736 -34.09 12.56 18.53
C THR A 736 -34.08 14.03 18.16
N ILE A 737 -35.25 14.62 17.95
CA ILE A 737 -35.40 16.08 17.70
C ILE A 737 -34.91 16.87 18.90
N GLY A 738 -35.29 16.48 20.14
CA GLY A 738 -34.83 17.15 21.37
C GLY A 738 -33.32 17.09 21.54
N LYS A 739 -32.67 15.96 21.24
CA LYS A 739 -31.19 15.85 21.23
C LYS A 739 -30.57 16.80 20.21
N ARG A 740 -31.06 16.80 18.96
CA ARG A 740 -30.57 17.67 17.90
C ARG A 740 -30.74 19.16 18.26
N CYS A 741 -31.89 19.55 18.79
CA CYS A 741 -32.14 20.94 19.25
C CYS A 741 -31.20 21.33 20.38
N LYS A 742 -30.89 20.42 21.31
CA LYS A 742 -29.98 20.67 22.41
C LYS A 742 -28.51 20.80 21.96
N GLU A 743 -28.07 19.94 21.05
CA GLU A 743 -26.68 19.94 20.56
C GLU A 743 -26.37 21.08 19.58
N GLN A 744 -27.30 21.37 18.65
CA GLN A 744 -27.07 22.38 17.62
C GLN A 744 -27.52 23.77 18.03
N LEU A 745 -28.63 23.89 18.76
CA LEU A 745 -29.25 25.18 19.07
C LEU A 745 -29.19 25.52 20.55
N GLY A 746 -28.78 24.57 21.41
CA GLY A 746 -28.78 24.73 22.86
C GLY A 746 -30.18 24.80 23.48
N ILE A 747 -31.23 24.38 22.74
CA ILE A 747 -32.63 24.45 23.15
C ILE A 747 -33.07 23.11 23.73
N GLY A 748 -33.62 23.11 24.95
CA GLY A 748 -34.29 21.94 25.54
C GLY A 748 -35.71 21.81 25.00
N LEU A 749 -36.15 20.60 24.61
CA LEU A 749 -37.52 20.33 24.17
C LEU A 749 -38.19 19.34 25.13
N GLU A 750 -39.33 19.73 25.68
CA GLU A 750 -40.20 18.87 26.49
C GLU A 750 -41.57 18.82 25.81
N VAL A 751 -42.15 17.65 25.64
CA VAL A 751 -43.46 17.46 25.02
C VAL A 751 -44.39 16.87 26.04
N THR A 752 -45.57 17.50 26.25
CA THR A 752 -46.57 17.03 27.19
C THR A 752 -47.28 15.78 26.64
N ASP A 753 -47.87 14.96 27.51
CA ASP A 753 -48.58 13.75 27.12
C ASP A 753 -49.81 14.04 26.24
N SER A 754 -50.52 15.14 26.51
CA SER A 754 -51.66 15.59 25.64
C SER A 754 -51.20 15.96 24.22
N ALA A 755 -50.04 16.63 24.09
CA ALA A 755 -49.50 16.94 22.78
C ALA A 755 -49.01 15.65 22.05
N ARG A 756 -48.47 14.69 22.78
CA ARG A 756 -48.08 13.38 22.21
C ARG A 756 -49.28 12.62 21.66
N GLU A 757 -50.37 12.54 22.45
CA GLU A 757 -51.57 11.85 22.00
C GLU A 757 -52.18 12.50 20.77
N HIS A 758 -52.17 13.82 20.71
CA HIS A 758 -52.64 14.55 19.53
C HIS A 758 -51.79 14.27 18.28
N LEU A 759 -50.48 14.19 18.43
CA LEU A 759 -49.55 13.84 17.33
C LEU A 759 -49.76 12.40 16.85
N ILE A 760 -50.02 11.48 17.78
CA ILE A 760 -50.32 10.09 17.46
C ILE A 760 -51.65 9.97 16.72
N ASP A 761 -52.74 10.61 17.20
CA ASP A 761 -54.04 10.55 16.58
C ASP A 761 -54.07 11.13 15.16
N LYS A 762 -53.30 12.18 14.89
CA LYS A 762 -53.15 12.75 13.55
C LYS A 762 -52.14 12.01 12.67
N GLY A 763 -51.16 11.32 13.28
CA GLY A 763 -50.07 10.66 12.58
C GLY A 763 -50.26 9.15 12.41
N TYR A 764 -51.30 8.55 12.94
CA TYR A 764 -51.60 7.13 12.80
C TYR A 764 -52.52 6.85 11.64
N ASP A 765 -52.15 5.90 10.80
CA ASP A 765 -52.93 5.38 9.70
C ASP A 765 -52.72 3.87 9.62
N ASP A 766 -53.80 3.09 9.69
CA ASP A 766 -53.75 1.62 9.66
C ASP A 766 -53.11 1.06 8.39
N LYS A 767 -53.21 1.77 7.26
CA LYS A 767 -52.64 1.33 5.96
C LYS A 767 -51.16 1.73 5.78
N TYR A 768 -50.76 2.88 6.33
CA TYR A 768 -49.42 3.48 6.07
C TYR A 768 -48.51 3.42 7.28
N GLY A 769 -48.94 2.84 8.39
CA GLY A 769 -48.15 2.65 9.60
C GLY A 769 -47.57 3.94 10.21
N ALA A 770 -46.31 3.96 10.55
CA ALA A 770 -45.63 5.10 11.15
C ALA A 770 -45.16 6.19 10.15
N ARG A 771 -45.38 6.00 8.83
CA ARG A 771 -44.89 6.95 7.81
C ARG A 771 -45.59 8.33 7.88
N PRO A 772 -46.92 8.41 8.11
CA PRO A 772 -47.55 9.69 8.30
C PRO A 772 -47.12 10.41 9.58
N LEU A 773 -46.82 9.69 10.66
CA LEU A 773 -46.39 10.26 11.94
C LEU A 773 -45.11 11.16 11.78
N ARG A 774 -44.16 10.77 11.00
CA ARG A 774 -42.95 11.59 10.75
C ARG A 774 -43.30 12.92 10.11
N ARG A 775 -44.21 12.93 9.11
CA ARG A 775 -44.68 14.17 8.48
C ARG A 775 -45.46 15.03 9.46
N THR A 776 -46.30 14.40 10.27
CA THR A 776 -47.09 15.09 11.30
C THR A 776 -46.19 15.76 12.32
N ILE A 777 -45.15 15.08 12.81
CA ILE A 777 -44.18 15.67 13.72
C ILE A 777 -43.41 16.80 13.03
N GLN A 778 -42.98 16.62 11.81
CA GLN A 778 -42.26 17.65 11.06
C GLN A 778 -43.16 18.93 10.92
N ASN A 779 -44.35 18.81 10.40
CA ASN A 779 -45.21 19.93 10.14
C ASN A 779 -45.76 20.61 11.41
N LEU A 780 -46.05 19.84 12.46
CA LEU A 780 -46.67 20.39 13.66
C LEU A 780 -45.65 20.80 14.75
N VAL A 781 -44.47 20.19 14.75
CA VAL A 781 -43.45 20.49 15.77
C VAL A 781 -42.28 21.23 15.17
N GLU A 782 -41.57 20.64 14.15
CA GLU A 782 -40.34 21.23 13.61
C GLU A 782 -40.62 22.56 12.89
N ASP A 783 -41.60 22.59 11.97
CA ASP A 783 -41.89 23.79 11.18
C ASP A 783 -42.40 24.92 12.07
N ARG A 784 -43.31 24.61 13.03
CA ARG A 784 -43.82 25.61 13.96
C ARG A 784 -42.76 26.09 14.96
N MET A 785 -41.89 25.18 15.41
CA MET A 785 -40.78 25.60 16.28
C MET A 785 -39.81 26.54 15.54
N ALA A 786 -39.60 26.28 14.24
CA ALA A 786 -38.80 27.17 13.39
C ALA A 786 -39.45 28.55 13.23
N GLU A 787 -40.78 28.63 13.02
CA GLU A 787 -41.54 29.90 12.99
C GLU A 787 -41.39 30.68 14.30
N GLU A 788 -41.58 30.04 15.46
CA GLU A 788 -41.47 30.66 16.77
C GLU A 788 -40.02 31.12 17.09
N MET A 789 -39.03 30.45 16.53
CA MET A 789 -37.61 30.87 16.61
C MET A 789 -37.33 32.09 15.74
N LEU A 790 -37.88 32.16 14.53
CA LEU A 790 -37.74 33.28 13.62
C LEU A 790 -38.46 34.53 14.16
N ASP A 791 -39.62 34.35 14.81
CA ASP A 791 -40.35 35.42 15.52
C ASP A 791 -39.63 35.91 16.80
N GLY A 792 -38.50 35.25 17.18
CA GLY A 792 -37.72 35.64 18.36
C GLY A 792 -38.33 35.25 19.70
N ARG A 793 -39.43 34.48 19.73
CA ARG A 793 -40.09 33.97 20.93
C ARG A 793 -39.27 32.87 21.61
N ILE A 794 -38.59 31.99 20.82
CA ILE A 794 -37.73 30.99 21.32
C ILE A 794 -36.25 31.43 21.07
N LYS A 795 -35.45 31.53 22.13
CA LYS A 795 -34.03 31.94 22.06
C LYS A 795 -33.12 30.78 22.41
N ALA A 796 -31.91 30.81 21.89
CA ALA A 796 -30.87 29.80 22.21
C ALA A 796 -30.69 29.71 23.76
N GLY A 797 -30.64 28.51 24.28
CA GLY A 797 -30.53 28.24 25.73
C GLY A 797 -31.84 28.19 26.50
N SER A 798 -32.99 28.30 25.81
CA SER A 798 -34.32 28.19 26.44
C SER A 798 -34.79 26.72 26.55
N LEU A 799 -35.71 26.47 27.49
CA LEU A 799 -36.43 25.19 27.59
C LEU A 799 -37.86 25.42 27.02
N VAL A 800 -38.16 24.72 25.94
CA VAL A 800 -39.47 24.82 25.24
C VAL A 800 -40.32 23.65 25.65
N GLU A 801 -41.50 23.92 26.13
CA GLU A 801 -42.55 22.95 26.39
C GLU A 801 -43.61 23.02 25.28
N VAL A 802 -43.86 21.87 24.63
CA VAL A 802 -44.89 21.72 23.62
C VAL A 802 -46.14 21.15 24.30
N GLY A 803 -47.19 21.97 24.36
CA GLY A 803 -48.51 21.64 24.93
C GLY A 803 -49.55 21.49 23.83
N PHE A 804 -50.77 21.12 24.24
CA PHE A 804 -51.98 21.04 23.40
C PHE A 804 -53.16 21.72 24.10
N ASP A 805 -53.79 22.67 23.47
CA ASP A 805 -54.92 23.46 24.03
C ASP A 805 -56.30 22.95 23.63
N GLY A 806 -56.38 21.80 22.94
CA GLY A 806 -57.64 21.23 22.41
C GLY A 806 -57.82 21.45 20.90
N GLU A 807 -57.15 22.45 20.29
CA GLU A 807 -57.20 22.66 18.83
C GLU A 807 -55.81 22.64 18.17
N LYS A 808 -54.82 23.26 18.81
CA LYS A 808 -53.47 23.44 18.25
C LYS A 808 -52.37 23.14 19.25
N LEU A 809 -51.20 22.81 18.76
CA LEU A 809 -50.01 22.74 19.60
C LEU A 809 -49.54 24.12 20.03
N THR A 810 -49.25 24.27 21.31
CA THR A 810 -48.78 25.51 21.91
C THR A 810 -47.31 25.37 22.33
N PHE A 811 -46.51 26.36 22.07
CA PHE A 811 -45.09 26.40 22.43
C PHE A 811 -44.89 27.42 23.56
N SER A 812 -44.53 26.95 24.76
CA SER A 812 -44.28 27.80 25.91
C SER A 812 -42.79 27.74 26.31
N VAL A 813 -42.20 28.87 26.58
CA VAL A 813 -40.82 28.95 27.00
C VAL A 813 -40.76 28.96 28.55
N LYS A 814 -40.31 27.85 29.12
CA LYS A 814 -40.03 27.78 30.58
C LYS A 814 -38.76 28.51 30.90
N ALA A 815 -38.81 29.51 31.78
CA ALA A 815 -37.61 30.13 32.36
C ALA A 815 -36.80 29.04 33.09
N LYS A 816 -35.50 28.97 32.84
CA LYS A 816 -34.60 28.04 33.57
C LYS A 816 -34.76 28.27 35.09
N THR A 817 -35.42 27.43 35.79
CA THR A 817 -35.29 27.32 37.24
C THR A 817 -33.84 26.91 37.52
N ALA A 818 -33.10 27.79 38.20
CA ALA A 818 -31.74 27.60 38.64
C ALA A 818 -31.64 26.28 39.42
N ARG A 819 -30.81 25.33 39.01
CA ARG A 819 -30.47 24.12 39.76
C ARG A 819 -30.06 24.52 41.17
N PRO A 820 -30.52 23.81 42.21
CA PRO A 820 -29.99 24.01 43.56
C PRO A 820 -28.51 23.60 43.56
N LYS A 821 -27.67 24.55 43.97
CA LYS A 821 -26.23 24.31 44.17
C LYS A 821 -26.06 23.29 45.28
N SER A 822 -25.53 22.14 44.99
CA SER A 822 -24.95 21.26 45.97
C SER A 822 -23.71 21.93 46.58
N ALA A 823 -23.65 21.94 47.88
CA ALA A 823 -22.68 22.57 48.70
C ALA A 823 -21.21 22.25 48.35
N ALA A 824 -20.43 23.26 48.09
CA ALA A 824 -18.98 23.19 48.18
C ALA A 824 -18.48 24.25 49.16
N LYS A 825 -17.63 23.84 50.06
CA LYS A 825 -16.96 24.55 51.13
C LYS A 825 -16.14 25.74 50.60
N PRO A 826 -15.87 26.73 51.47
CA PRO A 826 -15.44 28.07 51.02
C PRO A 826 -13.92 28.26 51.01
N ALA A 827 -13.44 29.06 50.07
CA ALA A 827 -12.17 29.75 50.21
C ALA A 827 -12.18 31.11 49.49
N ALA A 828 -12.13 32.14 50.31
CA ALA A 828 -11.46 33.47 50.29
C ALA A 828 -11.51 34.34 49.03
N LYS A 829 -12.24 35.39 49.24
CA LYS A 829 -12.17 36.84 48.87
C LYS A 829 -10.91 37.36 48.19
N SER A 830 -11.10 38.14 47.07
CA SER A 830 -10.99 39.64 47.03
C SER A 830 -11.33 40.08 45.59
N ALA A 831 -12.39 40.93 45.45
CA ALA A 831 -12.43 42.36 45.27
C ALA A 831 -11.57 42.84 44.06
N ALA A 832 -12.03 43.58 43.06
CA ALA A 832 -13.06 44.56 42.89
C ALA A 832 -13.19 44.90 41.37
N LYS A 833 -14.40 45.33 40.98
CA LYS A 833 -14.76 46.09 39.77
C LYS A 833 -14.32 47.59 40.00
N PRO A 834 -14.43 48.55 39.07
CA PRO A 834 -15.26 48.64 37.89
C PRO A 834 -14.72 49.42 36.66
N ALA A 835 -15.41 49.27 35.53
CA ALA A 835 -15.95 50.24 34.56
C ALA A 835 -15.04 51.32 33.94
N SER A 836 -15.04 51.55 32.69
CA SER A 836 -15.91 52.38 31.85
C SER A 836 -15.30 52.60 30.43
N SER A 837 -16.17 52.46 29.43
CA SER A 837 -16.55 53.45 28.43
C SER A 837 -15.49 54.10 27.53
N GLY A 838 -15.86 54.15 26.26
CA GLY A 838 -15.50 55.20 25.32
C GLY A 838 -15.02 54.65 23.96
N GLU A 839 -15.92 54.51 23.04
CA GLU A 839 -16.11 55.32 21.83
C GLU A 839 -14.84 55.71 21.05
N GLY A 840 -14.87 55.42 19.77
CA GLY A 840 -14.49 56.41 18.80
C GLY A 840 -13.56 55.92 17.67
N SER A 841 -14.20 55.70 16.54
CA SER A 841 -13.87 56.25 15.21
C SER A 841 -12.54 55.90 14.52
N GLU A 842 -12.75 55.41 13.31
CA GLU A 842 -12.20 55.90 12.02
C GLU A 842 -10.68 56.14 11.94
N ASP A 843 -9.97 55.70 11.05
CA ASP A 843 -9.96 55.90 9.61
C ASP A 843 -8.60 55.45 8.99
N LYS A 844 -8.69 54.94 7.78
CA LYS A 844 -7.77 55.10 6.66
C LYS A 844 -6.28 54.74 6.75
N SER A 845 -5.92 53.90 5.91
CA SER A 845 -5.21 54.12 4.63
C SER A 845 -3.87 53.42 4.43
N LYS A 846 -3.83 52.82 3.26
CA LYS A 846 -2.71 52.80 2.28
C LYS A 846 -1.48 51.99 2.66
N ALA A 847 -0.94 51.24 1.83
CA ALA A 847 -0.85 50.99 0.42
C ALA A 847 0.44 50.22 0.19
N ALA A 848 0.53 49.56 -0.81
CA ALA A 848 1.42 49.27 -1.93
C ALA A 848 1.91 47.82 -1.86
N GLY A 849 1.88 47.08 -2.88
CA GLY A 849 1.76 47.23 -4.34
C GLY A 849 2.76 46.34 -5.02
N SER A 850 2.34 45.68 -6.03
CA SER A 850 2.93 45.47 -7.36
C SER A 850 2.47 44.12 -7.90
N LYS A 851 1.61 44.14 -8.92
CA LYS A 851 1.83 44.14 -10.39
C LYS A 851 2.63 42.93 -10.84
N SER A 852 2.03 42.06 -11.70
CA SER A 852 1.85 42.32 -13.13
C SER A 852 0.98 41.23 -13.79
N ARG A 853 0.03 41.61 -14.56
CA ARG A 853 -0.22 41.58 -16.01
C ARG A 853 -0.63 40.24 -16.51
N ALA A 854 -1.87 39.98 -16.88
CA ALA A 854 -2.75 40.52 -17.94
C ALA A 854 -2.34 40.10 -19.34
N GLY A 855 -3.24 39.37 -19.97
CA GLY A 855 -3.21 39.07 -21.42
C GLY A 855 -4.55 38.48 -21.85
N ARG A 856 -5.35 39.34 -22.39
CA ARG A 856 -6.73 39.21 -22.91
C ARG A 856 -6.69 38.91 -24.42
N ALA A 857 -7.60 38.09 -24.95
CA ALA A 857 -8.38 38.32 -26.17
C ALA A 857 -9.12 37.00 -26.51
N SER A 858 -10.48 36.98 -26.44
CA SER A 858 -11.46 37.27 -27.48
C SER A 858 -11.17 36.55 -28.78
N GLY A 859 -12.01 35.67 -29.28
CA GLY A 859 -13.32 35.76 -29.69
C GLY A 859 -13.69 34.80 -30.84
N LYS A 860 -14.99 34.48 -30.91
CA LYS A 860 -15.81 34.11 -32.08
C LYS A 860 -15.88 32.65 -32.57
N LYS A 861 -17.07 32.13 -32.33
CA LYS A 861 -17.97 31.24 -33.12
C LYS A 861 -17.63 31.01 -34.59
N LYS A 862 -17.82 29.75 -35.01
CA LYS A 862 -18.70 29.33 -36.15
C LYS A 862 -18.76 27.80 -36.21
N GLU A 863 -19.96 27.23 -35.95
CA GLU A 863 -20.83 26.41 -36.81
C GLU A 863 -20.18 25.35 -37.72
N THR A 864 -20.67 24.17 -37.49
CA THR A 864 -20.84 22.91 -38.23
C THR A 864 -20.81 23.01 -39.78
N PRO A 865 -20.61 21.89 -40.54
CA PRO A 865 -21.43 20.67 -40.47
C PRO A 865 -20.68 19.34 -40.73
N ALA A 866 -21.35 18.25 -40.41
CA ALA A 866 -21.09 16.90 -40.86
C ALA A 866 -21.34 16.75 -42.36
N PRO A 867 -20.76 15.74 -43.03
CA PRO A 867 -21.57 14.59 -43.40
C PRO A 867 -20.87 13.23 -43.49
N LYS A 868 -21.68 12.22 -43.24
CA LYS A 868 -21.88 10.92 -43.91
C LYS A 868 -20.70 10.27 -44.68
N ALA A 869 -20.28 9.14 -44.25
CA ALA A 869 -20.50 7.83 -44.83
C ALA A 869 -20.08 6.74 -43.81
#